data_0aed0691519d724490e938abafe6e7ef
#
_entry.id   0aed0691519d724490e938abafe6e7ef
#
_cell.length_a   1.000
_cell.length_b   1.000
_cell.length_c   1.000
_cell.angle_alpha   90.00
_cell.angle_beta   90.00
_cell.angle_gamma   90.00
#
_symmetry.space_group_name_H-M   'P 1'
#
loop_
_entity.id
_entity.type
_entity.pdbx_description
1 polymer ?
#
loop_
_entity_poly.entity_id
_entity_poly.type
_entity_poly.pdbx_seq_one_letter_code
_entity_poly.pdbx_strand_id
1 'polypeptide(L)'
;MDKKFVVILSILLFSISSHAEDMDSPEMLQSLQEDMQEYSRIATRTKQNVDYMPYIISAWNSDELSQLGISTLREALSLVPGVDLSIGTVGTTTPIFRGSNPFAMGQSKLIIDGVVVNDKMTGTYSQFLDMPIEIIQRIEVVRGPGSLLSYVNGYAGSIHVITKANRDDGMSVENEVFAELGSHQYKTGGFVVSHEQEEFSISSDLFYKSHDQKLPVTLDRYGNSGDSQQWLDNYSLGVNAEYNNFTVKSRLSDRESGASYGQSFSLSEDESDYVDIKNNYIEFGYSVDISKDIIIDLSFGYTELIRHLQNKVIPDGGSIGPPPPTVLADGRYFLADIHEETFHERIELQVDAIDSHHINLGVHAYQSDMAKREGRTSIDDMQTFDTFEIIKDTPRNMYSLYADDLIDLTEQTSIQLGVKYDHYSDVESQFSPRIALVHRYDNENIYKFMYSHSYREPSWREQYLNRQTFFSSTLDINPELVDAYEAGYIRKIDIESHVKINAYYLSNKDQIHAQNITRTFQNSGDNDLYGIEIEYKNVFQNNDQFYFNYSYVEGGNVDDKLANSSEDMFKAYYLHNINDALTISAIAKFVDEKDRIETDLRDNVDSYALFDLSVNYQYQPADIDVNLSIKNLFDKTYYLPSPENTYPDDFEREARSVLFSLRKGF
;
A
#
# COMPACT_ATOMS: atom_id res chain seq x y z
N MET A 1 -15.87 18.87 -23.37
CA MET A 1 -16.73 18.79 -22.17
C MET A 1 -17.94 17.95 -22.55
N ASP A 2 -17.91 16.69 -22.21
CA ASP A 2 -18.94 15.73 -22.59
C ASP A 2 -20.22 15.88 -21.75
N LYS A 3 -21.37 15.56 -22.38
CA LYS A 3 -22.71 15.68 -21.75
C LYS A 3 -22.88 14.86 -20.47
N LYS A 4 -21.96 13.93 -20.16
CA LYS A 4 -21.94 13.12 -18.93
C LYS A 4 -21.57 13.95 -17.69
N PHE A 5 -20.75 14.99 -17.85
CA PHE A 5 -20.29 15.85 -16.75
C PHE A 5 -21.42 16.75 -16.18
N VAL A 6 -22.36 17.17 -17.02
CA VAL A 6 -23.46 18.08 -16.64
C VAL A 6 -24.54 17.40 -15.81
N VAL A 7 -24.73 16.08 -15.97
CA VAL A 7 -25.75 15.31 -15.26
C VAL A 7 -25.30 15.00 -13.81
N ILE A 8 -24.02 14.75 -13.58
CA ILE A 8 -23.50 14.44 -12.24
C ILE A 8 -23.47 15.71 -11.38
N LEU A 9 -23.11 16.85 -11.95
CA LEU A 9 -23.09 18.12 -11.21
C LEU A 9 -24.53 18.59 -10.81
N SER A 10 -25.52 18.20 -11.57
CA SER A 10 -26.93 18.55 -11.30
C SER A 10 -27.57 17.74 -10.17
N ILE A 11 -27.06 16.54 -9.87
CA ILE A 11 -27.52 15.68 -8.76
C ILE A 11 -26.92 16.15 -7.43
N LEU A 12 -25.70 16.67 -7.43
CA LEU A 12 -25.02 17.18 -6.24
C LEU A 12 -25.59 18.50 -5.72
N LEU A 13 -26.24 19.29 -6.56
CA LEU A 13 -26.81 20.61 -6.18
C LEU A 13 -28.22 20.56 -5.58
N PHE A 14 -28.89 19.41 -5.58
CA PHE A 14 -30.29 19.31 -5.16
C PHE A 14 -30.52 18.84 -3.71
N SER A 15 -29.48 18.50 -2.95
CA SER A 15 -29.63 17.99 -1.58
C SER A 15 -29.14 18.94 -0.46
N ILE A 16 -28.87 20.21 -0.77
CA ILE A 16 -28.41 21.19 0.23
C ILE A 16 -29.58 22.09 0.62
N SER A 17 -30.54 21.56 1.35
CA SER A 17 -31.42 22.39 2.18
C SER A 17 -32.22 21.53 3.16
N SER A 18 -31.80 21.46 4.43
CA SER A 18 -32.74 21.53 5.55
C SER A 18 -32.04 21.38 6.92
N HIS A 19 -32.25 22.43 7.72
CA HIS A 19 -32.49 22.45 9.15
C HIS A 19 -31.38 22.03 10.12
N ALA A 20 -30.75 23.04 10.71
CA ALA A 20 -30.10 22.97 12.01
C ALA A 20 -31.17 23.10 13.10
N GLU A 21 -31.27 22.18 14.02
CA GLU A 21 -31.88 22.33 15.33
C GLU A 21 -30.81 22.12 16.42
N ASP A 22 -30.87 22.99 17.44
CA ASP A 22 -29.90 23.14 18.52
C ASP A 22 -29.60 21.85 19.31
N MET A 23 -28.33 21.50 19.40
CA MET A 23 -27.79 20.58 20.42
C MET A 23 -26.93 21.37 21.43
N ASP A 24 -27.45 21.51 22.64
CA ASP A 24 -26.90 22.27 23.75
C ASP A 24 -26.01 21.41 24.67
N SER A 25 -24.70 21.43 24.50
CA SER A 25 -23.68 21.66 25.54
C SER A 25 -22.28 21.75 24.93
N PRO A 26 -21.52 22.81 25.19
CA PRO A 26 -20.18 23.01 24.63
C PRO A 26 -19.18 21.91 25.02
N GLU A 27 -19.33 21.32 26.20
CA GLU A 27 -18.41 20.29 26.71
C GLU A 27 -18.62 18.91 26.07
N MET A 28 -19.87 18.55 25.76
CA MET A 28 -20.18 17.31 25.06
C MET A 28 -19.83 17.39 23.56
N LEU A 29 -20.02 18.56 22.96
CA LEU A 29 -19.57 18.86 21.59
C LEU A 29 -18.04 18.83 21.48
N GLN A 30 -17.32 19.29 22.50
CA GLN A 30 -15.87 19.30 22.48
C GLN A 30 -15.29 17.88 22.65
N SER A 31 -15.86 17.02 23.49
CA SER A 31 -15.43 15.63 23.63
C SER A 31 -15.77 14.80 22.40
N LEU A 32 -16.95 14.99 21.79
CA LEU A 32 -17.32 14.38 20.51
C LEU A 32 -16.47 14.93 19.36
N GLN A 33 -16.08 16.19 19.37
CA GLN A 33 -15.15 16.76 18.39
C GLN A 33 -13.74 16.19 18.50
N GLU A 34 -13.30 15.83 19.70
CA GLU A 34 -12.00 15.19 19.93
C GLU A 34 -12.00 13.73 19.51
N ASP A 35 -13.09 12.99 19.71
CA ASP A 35 -13.20 11.58 19.31
C ASP A 35 -13.44 11.36 17.81
N MET A 36 -14.02 12.35 17.11
CA MET A 36 -14.40 12.25 15.69
C MET A 36 -13.44 12.95 14.72
N GLN A 37 -12.39 13.61 15.20
CA GLN A 37 -11.37 14.16 14.31
C GLN A 37 -10.43 13.06 13.83
N GLU A 38 -10.29 12.92 12.51
CA GLU A 38 -9.25 12.11 11.92
C GLU A 38 -7.89 12.71 12.32
N TYR A 39 -7.26 12.17 13.37
CA TYR A 39 -5.91 12.58 13.78
C TYR A 39 -4.87 11.74 13.03
N SER A 40 -3.80 12.36 12.57
CA SER A 40 -2.59 11.68 12.14
C SER A 40 -1.43 12.07 13.04
N ARG A 41 -0.69 11.09 13.55
CA ARG A 41 0.60 11.29 14.23
C ARG A 41 1.78 11.15 13.29
N ILE A 42 1.57 10.50 12.15
CA ILE A 42 2.64 10.07 11.27
C ILE A 42 3.30 11.26 10.58
N ALA A 43 2.50 12.25 10.22
CA ALA A 43 3.03 13.40 9.49
C ALA A 43 3.59 14.52 10.39
N THR A 44 3.28 14.57 11.67
CA THR A 44 3.76 15.62 12.58
C THR A 44 4.24 15.12 13.93
N ARG A 45 4.09 13.81 14.22
CA ARG A 45 4.33 13.16 15.52
C ARG A 45 3.54 13.74 16.70
N THR A 46 2.76 14.77 16.45
CA THR A 46 1.75 15.33 17.35
C THR A 46 0.39 14.94 16.82
N LYS A 47 -0.60 14.68 17.71
CA LYS A 47 -1.99 14.48 17.30
C LYS A 47 -2.49 15.76 16.62
N GLN A 48 -2.51 15.78 15.30
CA GLN A 48 -3.07 16.89 14.52
C GLN A 48 -4.15 16.37 13.58
N ASN A 49 -5.17 17.18 13.37
CA ASN A 49 -6.22 16.88 12.41
C ASN A 49 -5.64 16.74 11.00
N VAL A 50 -5.91 15.63 10.34
CA VAL A 50 -5.45 15.30 8.97
C VAL A 50 -5.73 16.43 7.97
N ASP A 51 -6.84 17.15 8.15
CA ASP A 51 -7.24 18.25 7.26
C ASP A 51 -6.31 19.47 7.37
N TYR A 52 -5.64 19.65 8.49
CA TYR A 52 -4.71 20.78 8.72
C TYR A 52 -3.26 20.44 8.36
N MET A 53 -3.00 19.17 8.08
CA MET A 53 -1.65 18.74 7.71
C MET A 53 -1.28 19.19 6.31
N PRO A 54 -0.02 19.51 6.07
CA PRO A 54 0.46 19.90 4.75
C PRO A 54 0.66 18.71 3.80
N TYR A 55 -0.29 17.77 3.79
CA TYR A 55 -0.30 16.53 2.98
C TYR A 55 -1.71 16.23 2.49
N ILE A 56 -1.81 15.39 1.47
CA ILE A 56 -3.07 14.79 1.03
C ILE A 56 -3.14 13.36 1.58
N ILE A 57 -3.93 13.19 2.63
CA ILE A 57 -4.01 11.95 3.40
C ILE A 57 -5.43 11.41 3.33
N SER A 58 -5.54 10.09 3.13
CA SER A 58 -6.74 9.31 3.39
C SER A 58 -6.50 8.41 4.60
N ALA A 59 -7.41 8.42 5.57
CA ALA A 59 -7.28 7.63 6.78
C ALA A 59 -8.57 6.86 7.06
N TRP A 60 -8.43 5.62 7.54
CA TRP A 60 -9.54 4.76 7.95
C TRP A 60 -9.20 4.02 9.23
N ASN A 61 -10.17 3.91 10.10
CA ASN A 61 -10.11 3.03 11.26
C ASN A 61 -10.63 1.64 10.90
N SER A 62 -10.13 0.62 11.56
CA SER A 62 -10.51 -0.77 11.31
C SER A 62 -11.99 -1.05 11.54
N ASP A 63 -12.62 -0.41 12.51
CA ASP A 63 -14.04 -0.63 12.80
C ASP A 63 -14.94 -0.16 11.66
N GLU A 64 -14.66 1.00 11.04
CA GLU A 64 -15.35 1.47 9.84
C GLU A 64 -15.17 0.47 8.68
N LEU A 65 -13.94 0.00 8.45
CA LEU A 65 -13.63 -0.97 7.40
C LEU A 65 -14.30 -2.33 7.65
N SER A 66 -14.32 -2.80 8.89
CA SER A 66 -14.99 -4.04 9.27
C SER A 66 -16.51 -3.98 9.04
N GLN A 67 -17.17 -2.85 9.39
CA GLN A 67 -18.59 -2.62 9.12
C GLN A 67 -18.89 -2.59 7.61
N LEU A 68 -17.95 -2.17 6.78
CA LEU A 68 -18.03 -2.23 5.32
C LEU A 68 -17.78 -3.65 4.77
N GLY A 69 -17.43 -4.61 5.63
CA GLY A 69 -17.07 -5.96 5.24
C GLY A 69 -15.72 -6.07 4.55
N ILE A 70 -14.85 -5.07 4.69
CA ILE A 70 -13.45 -5.13 4.24
C ILE A 70 -12.72 -6.11 5.16
N SER A 71 -11.95 -7.03 4.59
CA SER A 71 -11.25 -8.07 5.34
C SER A 71 -9.73 -7.97 5.31
N THR A 72 -9.17 -7.20 4.37
CA THR A 72 -7.70 -7.10 4.20
C THR A 72 -7.22 -5.69 3.92
N LEU A 73 -5.94 -5.43 4.19
CA LEU A 73 -5.26 -4.19 3.80
C LEU A 73 -5.42 -3.91 2.30
N ARG A 74 -5.26 -4.93 1.44
CA ARG A 74 -5.45 -4.82 -0.01
C ARG A 74 -6.83 -4.29 -0.39
N GLU A 75 -7.88 -4.81 0.24
CA GLU A 75 -9.25 -4.34 -0.01
C GLU A 75 -9.44 -2.89 0.46
N ALA A 76 -8.89 -2.53 1.63
CA ALA A 76 -8.94 -1.16 2.14
C ALA A 76 -8.28 -0.16 1.17
N LEU A 77 -7.10 -0.50 0.63
CA LEU A 77 -6.40 0.33 -0.35
C LEU A 77 -7.22 0.53 -1.64
N SER A 78 -8.08 -0.41 -1.99
CA SER A 78 -8.97 -0.27 -3.15
C SER A 78 -10.03 0.83 -2.99
N LEU A 79 -10.24 1.37 -1.78
CA LEU A 79 -11.15 2.51 -1.51
C LEU A 79 -10.45 3.86 -1.62
N VAL A 80 -9.11 3.90 -1.62
CA VAL A 80 -8.32 5.15 -1.67
C VAL A 80 -8.53 5.85 -3.01
N PRO A 81 -8.80 7.18 -3.04
CA PRO A 81 -8.85 7.93 -4.29
C PRO A 81 -7.53 7.83 -5.07
N GLY A 82 -7.60 7.69 -6.38
CA GLY A 82 -6.42 7.61 -7.25
C GLY A 82 -5.55 6.36 -7.07
N VAL A 83 -6.01 5.37 -6.28
CA VAL A 83 -5.31 4.10 -6.11
C VAL A 83 -6.03 2.97 -6.82
N ASP A 84 -5.34 2.30 -7.73
CA ASP A 84 -5.73 1.04 -8.37
C ASP A 84 -4.80 -0.09 -7.90
N LEU A 85 -5.09 -1.33 -8.27
CA LEU A 85 -4.27 -2.48 -7.96
C LEU A 85 -3.84 -3.17 -9.26
N SER A 86 -2.57 -3.53 -9.33
CA SER A 86 -2.00 -4.37 -10.38
C SER A 86 -1.56 -5.71 -9.82
N ILE A 87 -1.47 -6.72 -10.67
CA ILE A 87 -0.96 -8.04 -10.29
C ILE A 87 0.14 -8.46 -11.26
N GLY A 88 1.24 -8.96 -10.70
CA GLY A 88 2.32 -9.57 -11.45
C GLY A 88 2.08 -11.07 -11.69
N THR A 89 2.89 -11.66 -12.56
CA THR A 89 2.76 -13.07 -12.98
C THR A 89 2.89 -14.07 -11.82
N VAL A 90 3.66 -13.76 -10.80
CA VAL A 90 3.80 -14.58 -9.58
C VAL A 90 2.85 -14.16 -8.45
N GLY A 91 1.74 -13.52 -8.77
CA GLY A 91 0.74 -13.08 -7.78
C GLY A 91 1.13 -11.86 -6.97
N THR A 92 2.25 -11.20 -7.29
CA THR A 92 2.67 -9.98 -6.61
C THR A 92 1.66 -8.88 -6.87
N THR A 93 0.95 -8.42 -5.84
CA THR A 93 0.04 -7.28 -5.93
C THR A 93 0.80 -5.98 -5.67
N THR A 94 0.54 -4.96 -6.48
CA THR A 94 1.16 -3.63 -6.38
C THR A 94 0.07 -2.55 -6.41
N PRO A 95 -0.07 -1.72 -5.38
CA PRO A 95 -0.90 -0.53 -5.45
C PRO A 95 -0.29 0.49 -6.41
N ILE A 96 -1.12 0.99 -7.32
CA ILE A 96 -0.78 1.99 -8.34
C ILE A 96 -1.39 3.31 -7.90
N PHE A 97 -0.56 4.32 -7.68
CA PHE A 97 -0.98 5.65 -7.29
C PHE A 97 -1.04 6.56 -8.51
N ARG A 98 -2.20 7.24 -8.74
CA ARG A 98 -2.34 8.29 -9.74
C ARG A 98 -1.82 7.92 -11.13
N GLY A 99 -2.10 6.70 -11.57
CA GLY A 99 -1.69 6.22 -12.88
C GLY A 99 -0.20 5.92 -13.03
N SER A 100 0.57 5.81 -11.93
CA SER A 100 1.98 5.39 -12.00
C SER A 100 2.14 4.05 -12.71
N ASN A 101 3.35 3.71 -13.14
CA ASN A 101 3.59 2.51 -13.93
C ASN A 101 3.17 1.23 -13.17
N PRO A 102 2.15 0.49 -13.66
CA PRO A 102 1.59 -0.68 -12.96
C PRO A 102 2.54 -1.87 -12.83
N PHE A 103 3.62 -1.90 -13.61
CA PHE A 103 4.62 -2.96 -13.58
C PHE A 103 5.93 -2.55 -12.91
N ALA A 104 6.05 -1.29 -12.49
CA ALA A 104 7.18 -0.83 -11.68
C ALA A 104 6.95 -1.16 -10.20
N MET A 105 7.95 -1.74 -9.55
CA MET A 105 7.91 -2.07 -8.13
C MET A 105 8.61 -0.97 -7.31
N GLY A 106 8.24 -0.83 -6.04
CA GLY A 106 8.92 0.08 -5.10
C GLY A 106 8.58 1.56 -5.25
N GLN A 107 7.61 1.94 -6.09
CA GLN A 107 7.17 3.33 -6.25
C GLN A 107 6.41 3.85 -5.02
N SER A 108 5.81 2.99 -4.23
CA SER A 108 5.22 3.31 -2.93
C SER A 108 5.92 2.56 -1.80
N LYS A 109 5.82 3.09 -0.59
CA LYS A 109 6.40 2.48 0.61
C LYS A 109 5.29 2.03 1.55
N LEU A 110 5.47 0.87 2.18
CA LEU A 110 4.63 0.39 3.27
C LEU A 110 5.40 0.47 4.59
N ILE A 111 4.78 1.10 5.57
CA ILE A 111 5.32 1.27 6.91
C ILE A 111 4.35 0.59 7.88
N ILE A 112 4.80 -0.37 8.67
CA ILE A 112 4.02 -1.04 9.71
C ILE A 112 4.62 -0.67 11.06
N ASP A 113 3.84 -0.03 11.92
CA ASP A 113 4.25 0.42 13.25
C ASP A 113 5.53 1.26 13.26
N GLY A 114 5.76 2.02 12.19
CA GLY A 114 6.95 2.87 12.01
C GLY A 114 8.12 2.18 11.29
N VAL A 115 8.05 0.89 10.97
CA VAL A 115 9.11 0.14 10.29
C VAL A 115 8.78 0.00 8.79
N VAL A 116 9.73 0.35 7.93
CA VAL A 116 9.62 0.14 6.47
C VAL A 116 9.81 -1.33 6.13
N VAL A 117 8.81 -1.95 5.50
CA VAL A 117 8.79 -3.39 5.21
C VAL A 117 8.99 -3.74 3.73
N ASN A 118 9.29 -2.77 2.88
CA ASN A 118 9.66 -3.02 1.48
C ASN A 118 10.99 -3.79 1.41
N ASP A 119 11.06 -4.84 0.60
CA ASP A 119 12.31 -5.54 0.32
C ASP A 119 13.25 -4.69 -0.57
N LYS A 120 14.56 -4.90 -0.47
CA LYS A 120 15.55 -4.19 -1.30
C LYS A 120 15.78 -4.88 -2.64
N MET A 121 15.48 -6.17 -2.71
CA MET A 121 15.60 -6.97 -3.94
C MET A 121 14.71 -6.43 -5.05
N THR A 122 13.45 -6.18 -4.76
CA THR A 122 12.43 -5.76 -5.75
C THR A 122 11.72 -4.47 -5.40
N GLY A 123 11.78 -4.01 -4.14
CA GLY A 123 11.02 -2.86 -3.62
C GLY A 123 9.58 -3.19 -3.24
N THR A 124 9.15 -4.45 -3.33
CA THR A 124 7.76 -4.86 -3.03
C THR A 124 7.50 -5.06 -1.54
N TYR A 125 6.22 -5.07 -1.19
CA TYR A 125 5.67 -5.40 0.14
C TYR A 125 4.38 -6.21 0.03
N SER A 126 4.16 -6.86 -1.11
CA SER A 126 2.89 -7.54 -1.42
C SER A 126 2.51 -8.64 -0.42
N GLN A 127 3.48 -9.21 0.30
CA GLN A 127 3.28 -10.19 1.36
C GLN A 127 2.44 -9.68 2.53
N PHE A 128 2.42 -8.35 2.76
CA PHE A 128 1.64 -7.73 3.84
C PHE A 128 0.25 -7.25 3.41
N LEU A 129 -0.04 -7.21 2.11
CA LEU A 129 -1.34 -6.74 1.62
C LEU A 129 -2.51 -7.68 1.99
N ASP A 130 -2.19 -8.93 2.33
CA ASP A 130 -3.16 -9.91 2.84
C ASP A 130 -3.37 -9.84 4.36
N MET A 131 -2.78 -8.86 5.06
CA MET A 131 -2.96 -8.63 6.49
C MET A 131 -4.45 -8.40 6.80
N PRO A 132 -5.03 -9.13 7.79
CA PRO A 132 -6.42 -8.97 8.20
C PRO A 132 -6.66 -7.59 8.84
N ILE A 133 -7.83 -7.01 8.57
CA ILE A 133 -8.24 -5.72 9.18
C ILE A 133 -8.37 -5.83 10.70
N GLU A 134 -8.69 -7.00 11.23
CA GLU A 134 -8.89 -7.26 12.65
C GLU A 134 -7.65 -6.95 13.49
N ILE A 135 -6.43 -7.11 12.95
CA ILE A 135 -5.19 -6.74 13.66
C ILE A 135 -4.74 -5.31 13.41
N ILE A 136 -5.40 -4.60 12.51
CA ILE A 136 -5.09 -3.21 12.16
C ILE A 136 -5.94 -2.28 13.04
N GLN A 137 -5.34 -1.25 13.60
CA GLN A 137 -6.03 -0.16 14.27
C GLN A 137 -6.44 0.92 13.27
N ARG A 138 -5.49 1.29 12.41
CA ARG A 138 -5.64 2.41 11.49
C ARG A 138 -4.75 2.26 10.26
N ILE A 139 -5.27 2.73 9.13
CA ILE A 139 -4.53 2.84 7.87
C ILE A 139 -4.50 4.30 7.48
N GLU A 140 -3.32 4.84 7.21
CA GLU A 140 -3.13 6.18 6.65
C GLU A 140 -2.38 6.07 5.32
N VAL A 141 -2.94 6.68 4.28
CA VAL A 141 -2.35 6.68 2.94
C VAL A 141 -2.02 8.11 2.55
N VAL A 142 -0.72 8.41 2.48
CA VAL A 142 -0.23 9.68 1.95
C VAL A 142 -0.14 9.55 0.44
N ARG A 143 -0.92 10.35 -0.28
CA ARG A 143 -0.96 10.36 -1.75
C ARG A 143 -0.01 11.42 -2.28
N GLY A 144 0.79 11.05 -3.28
CA GLY A 144 1.82 11.91 -3.86
C GLY A 144 3.17 11.82 -3.14
N PRO A 145 4.23 12.37 -3.74
CA PRO A 145 5.58 12.29 -3.24
C PRO A 145 5.82 13.18 -2.02
N GLY A 146 6.82 12.82 -1.23
CA GLY A 146 7.44 13.77 -0.29
C GLY A 146 6.94 13.75 1.14
N SER A 147 6.69 12.59 1.73
CA SER A 147 6.65 12.50 3.18
C SER A 147 8.07 12.68 3.75
N LEU A 148 8.46 13.91 4.09
CA LEU A 148 9.76 14.21 4.73
C LEU A 148 9.79 13.81 6.20
N LEU A 149 8.63 13.72 6.83
CA LEU A 149 8.47 13.44 8.26
C LEU A 149 8.68 11.98 8.64
N SER A 150 8.66 11.11 7.67
CA SER A 150 9.23 9.79 7.80
C SER A 150 10.52 9.77 7.01
N TYR A 151 11.59 9.27 7.58
CA TYR A 151 12.87 8.93 6.92
C TYR A 151 12.69 8.18 5.58
N VAL A 152 11.45 8.07 5.10
CA VAL A 152 11.00 7.29 3.95
C VAL A 152 10.69 8.21 2.78
N ASN A 153 11.31 7.95 1.62
CA ASN A 153 10.95 8.60 0.37
C ASN A 153 9.81 7.82 -0.30
N GLY A 154 8.60 8.37 -0.28
CA GLY A 154 7.51 7.90 -1.13
C GLY A 154 7.59 8.59 -2.49
N TYR A 155 7.97 7.87 -3.55
CA TYR A 155 7.98 8.41 -4.92
C TYR A 155 6.54 8.70 -5.39
N ALA A 156 5.64 7.73 -5.29
CA ALA A 156 4.23 7.88 -5.64
C ALA A 156 3.32 8.06 -4.42
N GLY A 157 3.79 7.66 -3.24
CA GLY A 157 3.05 7.75 -1.97
C GLY A 157 3.57 6.79 -0.90
N SER A 158 2.96 6.84 0.27
CA SER A 158 3.25 5.91 1.36
C SER A 158 1.98 5.44 2.05
N ILE A 159 2.02 4.20 2.52
CA ILE A 159 0.96 3.53 3.25
C ILE A 159 1.48 3.28 4.65
N HIS A 160 0.79 3.78 5.65
CA HIS A 160 1.12 3.60 7.05
C HIS A 160 0.05 2.74 7.71
N VAL A 161 0.45 1.62 8.25
CA VAL A 161 -0.41 0.70 9.00
C VAL A 161 0.00 0.77 10.46
N ILE A 162 -0.94 1.12 11.31
CA ILE A 162 -0.82 1.07 12.76
C ILE A 162 -1.58 -0.17 13.21
N THR A 163 -0.89 -1.12 13.81
CA THR A 163 -1.54 -2.33 14.32
C THR A 163 -2.18 -2.07 15.68
N LYS A 164 -3.19 -2.86 16.04
CA LYS A 164 -3.82 -2.81 17.37
C LYS A 164 -2.82 -3.15 18.49
N ALA A 165 -1.78 -3.90 18.18
CA ALA A 165 -0.69 -4.16 19.11
C ALA A 165 0.24 -2.96 19.32
N ASN A 166 0.21 -1.93 18.47
CA ASN A 166 1.01 -0.72 18.63
C ASN A 166 0.24 0.33 19.45
N ARG A 167 0.83 0.78 20.56
CA ARG A 167 0.21 1.71 21.53
C ARG A 167 0.70 3.15 21.42
N ASP A 168 1.45 3.48 20.38
CA ASP A 168 2.06 4.81 20.20
C ASP A 168 1.05 5.99 20.26
N ASP A 169 -0.24 5.71 20.12
CA ASP A 169 -1.30 6.74 20.15
C ASP A 169 -2.00 6.87 21.51
N GLY A 170 -1.59 6.08 22.51
CA GLY A 170 -2.14 6.10 23.87
C GLY A 170 -3.57 5.58 23.99
N MET A 171 -4.09 4.90 22.94
CA MET A 171 -5.36 4.19 23.03
C MET A 171 -5.19 2.87 23.79
N SER A 172 -6.22 2.45 24.51
CA SER A 172 -6.26 1.12 25.12
C SER A 172 -6.41 0.06 24.02
N VAL A 173 -5.60 -0.98 24.10
CA VAL A 173 -5.75 -2.14 23.22
C VAL A 173 -6.86 -3.04 23.77
N GLU A 174 -7.91 -3.23 23.01
CA GLU A 174 -8.94 -4.21 23.35
C GLU A 174 -8.45 -5.62 23.07
N ASN A 175 -8.63 -6.51 24.05
CA ASN A 175 -8.33 -7.92 23.88
C ASN A 175 -9.44 -8.57 23.06
N GLU A 176 -9.08 -9.19 21.95
CA GLU A 176 -10.06 -9.80 21.06
C GLU A 176 -9.54 -11.08 20.40
N VAL A 177 -10.47 -11.93 20.01
CA VAL A 177 -10.25 -13.07 19.12
C VAL A 177 -11.17 -12.93 17.91
N PHE A 178 -10.70 -13.37 16.75
CA PHE A 178 -11.50 -13.33 15.53
C PHE A 178 -11.31 -14.60 14.70
N ALA A 179 -12.33 -14.89 13.88
CA ALA A 179 -12.28 -15.96 12.89
C ALA A 179 -13.15 -15.61 11.68
N GLU A 180 -12.68 -15.94 10.47
CA GLU A 180 -13.41 -15.78 9.22
C GLU A 180 -13.40 -17.08 8.43
N LEU A 181 -14.51 -17.36 7.75
CA LEU A 181 -14.68 -18.47 6.83
C LEU A 181 -15.33 -17.96 5.54
N GLY A 182 -14.93 -18.49 4.40
CA GLY A 182 -15.50 -18.01 3.14
C GLY A 182 -15.37 -18.96 1.97
N SER A 183 -15.76 -18.45 0.81
CA SER A 183 -15.61 -19.13 -0.47
C SER A 183 -14.15 -19.47 -0.73
N HIS A 184 -13.89 -20.41 -1.67
CA HIS A 184 -12.54 -20.83 -2.06
C HIS A 184 -11.68 -21.31 -0.88
N GLN A 185 -12.30 -22.03 0.07
CA GLN A 185 -11.66 -22.55 1.29
C GLN A 185 -11.01 -21.45 2.15
N TYR A 186 -11.45 -20.19 2.02
CA TYR A 186 -10.93 -19.08 2.79
C TYR A 186 -11.13 -19.29 4.28
N LYS A 187 -10.07 -19.14 5.05
CA LYS A 187 -10.03 -19.23 6.51
C LYS A 187 -9.05 -18.20 7.03
N THR A 188 -9.50 -17.45 8.01
CA THR A 188 -8.63 -16.55 8.78
C THR A 188 -9.00 -16.68 10.25
N GLY A 189 -8.03 -16.56 11.11
CA GLY A 189 -8.28 -16.49 12.55
C GLY A 189 -7.07 -15.98 13.30
N GLY A 190 -7.32 -15.35 14.43
CA GLY A 190 -6.27 -14.73 15.21
C GLY A 190 -6.75 -14.12 16.51
N PHE A 191 -5.85 -13.37 17.13
CA PHE A 191 -6.13 -12.61 18.35
C PHE A 191 -5.31 -11.33 18.43
N VAL A 192 -5.80 -10.41 19.23
CA VAL A 192 -5.05 -9.26 19.76
C VAL A 192 -5.17 -9.30 21.27
N VAL A 193 -4.05 -9.20 21.98
CA VAL A 193 -4.02 -9.19 23.45
C VAL A 193 -3.04 -8.13 23.94
N SER A 194 -3.39 -7.52 25.07
CA SER A 194 -2.54 -6.55 25.74
C SER A 194 -2.56 -6.72 27.23
N HIS A 195 -1.47 -6.33 27.88
CA HIS A 195 -1.37 -6.23 29.32
C HIS A 195 -0.64 -4.94 29.68
N GLU A 196 -1.20 -4.19 30.62
CA GLU A 196 -0.63 -2.94 31.10
C GLU A 196 -0.53 -2.99 32.62
N GLN A 197 0.63 -2.63 33.15
CA GLN A 197 0.87 -2.52 34.57
C GLN A 197 1.90 -1.40 34.85
N GLU A 198 1.44 -0.29 35.46
CA GLU A 198 2.27 0.88 35.80
C GLU A 198 3.06 1.41 34.59
N GLU A 199 4.37 1.24 34.60
CA GLU A 199 5.30 1.75 33.57
C GLU A 199 5.61 0.69 32.49
N PHE A 200 5.00 -0.50 32.56
CA PHE A 200 5.21 -1.59 31.62
C PHE A 200 3.93 -1.89 30.85
N SER A 201 4.05 -1.99 29.55
CA SER A 201 3.00 -2.53 28.68
C SER A 201 3.56 -3.54 27.70
N ILE A 202 2.77 -4.54 27.39
CA ILE A 202 3.04 -5.49 26.33
C ILE A 202 1.76 -5.79 25.57
N SER A 203 1.84 -5.82 24.25
CA SER A 203 0.74 -6.19 23.37
C SER A 203 1.23 -7.12 22.27
N SER A 204 0.33 -7.95 21.78
CA SER A 204 0.63 -8.91 20.74
C SER A 204 -0.57 -9.13 19.84
N ASP A 205 -0.33 -9.26 18.56
CA ASP A 205 -1.29 -9.76 17.58
C ASP A 205 -0.76 -11.03 16.92
N LEU A 206 -1.66 -11.92 16.57
CA LEU A 206 -1.36 -13.11 15.76
C LEU A 206 -2.50 -13.35 14.79
N PHE A 207 -2.17 -13.71 13.56
CA PHE A 207 -3.14 -14.27 12.63
C PHE A 207 -2.56 -15.45 11.84
N TYR A 208 -3.47 -16.31 11.43
CA TYR A 208 -3.28 -17.29 10.37
C TYR A 208 -4.35 -17.06 9.30
N LYS A 209 -3.98 -17.11 8.03
CA LYS A 209 -4.87 -16.97 6.88
C LYS A 209 -4.54 -18.00 5.82
N SER A 210 -5.55 -18.66 5.28
CA SER A 210 -5.39 -19.55 4.15
C SER A 210 -6.55 -19.46 3.16
N HIS A 211 -6.28 -19.71 1.89
CA HIS A 211 -7.29 -19.92 0.86
C HIS A 211 -6.72 -20.78 -0.28
N ASP A 212 -7.62 -21.38 -1.05
CA ASP A 212 -7.27 -22.11 -2.26
C ASP A 212 -8.13 -21.58 -3.40
N GLN A 213 -7.59 -20.61 -4.14
CA GLN A 213 -8.26 -20.00 -5.28
C GLN A 213 -7.58 -20.44 -6.57
N LYS A 214 -8.39 -20.79 -7.56
CA LYS A 214 -7.97 -21.12 -8.91
C LYS A 214 -8.75 -20.26 -9.89
N LEU A 215 -8.06 -19.56 -10.76
CA LEU A 215 -8.66 -18.72 -11.80
C LEU A 215 -8.27 -19.27 -13.17
N PRO A 216 -9.21 -19.33 -14.13
CA PRO A 216 -8.95 -19.89 -15.43
C PRO A 216 -7.90 -19.07 -16.20
N VAL A 217 -7.04 -19.79 -16.92
CA VAL A 217 -6.05 -19.24 -17.86
C VAL A 217 -6.32 -19.89 -19.21
N THR A 218 -6.71 -19.08 -20.18
CA THR A 218 -7.07 -19.58 -21.52
C THR A 218 -5.85 -20.10 -22.25
N LEU A 219 -4.78 -19.32 -22.30
CA LEU A 219 -3.51 -19.70 -22.90
C LEU A 219 -2.34 -19.05 -22.15
N ASP A 220 -1.31 -19.85 -21.88
CA ASP A 220 -0.01 -19.33 -21.48
C ASP A 220 0.89 -19.02 -22.69
N ARG A 221 2.12 -18.60 -22.46
CA ARG A 221 3.10 -18.32 -23.51
C ARG A 221 3.40 -19.52 -24.40
N TYR A 222 3.23 -20.72 -23.91
CA TYR A 222 3.52 -21.96 -24.62
C TYR A 222 2.27 -22.58 -25.26
N GLY A 223 1.10 -21.95 -25.10
CA GLY A 223 -0.18 -22.42 -25.62
C GLY A 223 -0.89 -23.42 -24.71
N ASN A 224 -0.49 -23.54 -23.45
CA ASN A 224 -1.18 -24.36 -22.46
C ASN A 224 -2.34 -23.60 -21.83
N SER A 225 -3.42 -24.29 -21.49
CA SER A 225 -4.58 -23.78 -20.76
C SER A 225 -4.77 -24.56 -19.48
N GLY A 226 -5.34 -23.91 -18.46
CA GLY A 226 -5.57 -24.53 -17.15
C GLY A 226 -5.99 -23.50 -16.12
N ASP A 227 -5.66 -23.75 -14.86
CA ASP A 227 -5.97 -22.86 -13.75
C ASP A 227 -4.69 -22.26 -13.15
N SER A 228 -4.73 -20.97 -12.84
CA SER A 228 -3.66 -20.33 -12.06
C SER A 228 -3.66 -20.87 -10.63
N GLN A 229 -2.47 -21.00 -10.03
CA GLN A 229 -2.29 -21.50 -8.68
C GLN A 229 -2.24 -20.32 -7.70
N GLN A 230 -3.39 -19.92 -7.13
CA GLN A 230 -3.50 -18.79 -6.20
C GLN A 230 -3.85 -19.24 -4.78
N TRP A 231 -3.33 -20.39 -4.35
CA TRP A 231 -3.44 -20.80 -2.96
C TRP A 231 -2.48 -19.96 -2.09
N LEU A 232 -2.84 -19.80 -0.81
CA LEU A 232 -2.10 -19.02 0.17
C LEU A 232 -2.17 -19.68 1.53
N ASP A 233 -1.02 -19.76 2.20
CA ASP A 233 -0.88 -19.95 3.65
C ASP A 233 -0.02 -18.82 4.19
N ASN A 234 -0.55 -18.06 5.15
CA ASN A 234 0.11 -16.86 5.69
C ASN A 234 -0.13 -16.76 7.19
N TYR A 235 0.92 -16.58 7.97
CA TYR A 235 0.80 -16.27 9.39
C TYR A 235 1.76 -15.16 9.80
N SER A 236 1.37 -14.41 10.81
CA SER A 236 2.20 -13.34 11.36
C SER A 236 1.95 -13.21 12.85
N LEU A 237 3.00 -12.93 13.58
CA LEU A 237 3.01 -12.63 15.01
C LEU A 237 3.68 -11.27 15.21
N GLY A 238 2.94 -10.29 15.72
CA GLY A 238 3.43 -9.00 16.17
C GLY A 238 3.58 -8.98 17.69
N VAL A 239 4.62 -8.35 18.21
CA VAL A 239 4.83 -8.09 19.64
C VAL A 239 5.39 -6.70 19.81
N ASN A 240 4.73 -5.87 20.60
CA ASN A 240 5.18 -4.56 21.02
C ASN A 240 5.26 -4.53 22.55
N ALA A 241 6.33 -3.99 23.09
CA ALA A 241 6.54 -3.86 24.53
C ALA A 241 7.13 -2.47 24.82
N GLU A 242 6.65 -1.87 25.91
CA GLU A 242 7.14 -0.58 26.40
C GLU A 242 7.49 -0.71 27.87
N TYR A 243 8.58 -0.09 28.25
CA TYR A 243 8.98 0.08 29.64
C TYR A 243 9.58 1.46 29.85
N ASN A 244 8.84 2.34 30.53
CA ASN A 244 9.17 3.77 30.59
C ASN A 244 9.34 4.34 29.16
N ASN A 245 10.54 4.82 28.85
CA ASN A 245 10.90 5.43 27.58
C ASN A 245 11.47 4.42 26.56
N PHE A 246 11.56 3.14 26.91
CA PHE A 246 12.03 2.09 26.01
C PHE A 246 10.87 1.41 25.28
N THR A 247 11.04 1.22 23.98
CA THR A 247 10.09 0.45 23.15
C THR A 247 10.81 -0.69 22.44
N VAL A 248 10.11 -1.80 22.28
CA VAL A 248 10.54 -2.92 21.44
C VAL A 248 9.37 -3.27 20.53
N LYS A 249 9.60 -3.24 19.23
CA LYS A 249 8.63 -3.63 18.21
C LYS A 249 9.20 -4.80 17.41
N SER A 250 8.41 -5.86 17.23
CA SER A 250 8.85 -7.02 16.46
C SER A 250 7.68 -7.62 15.69
N ARG A 251 7.96 -8.12 14.50
CA ARG A 251 7.02 -8.92 13.72
C ARG A 251 7.73 -10.06 13.02
N LEU A 252 7.17 -11.25 13.17
CA LEU A 252 7.54 -12.45 12.41
C LEU A 252 6.42 -12.74 11.42
N SER A 253 6.75 -12.89 10.14
CA SER A 253 5.79 -13.12 9.08
C SER A 253 6.30 -14.20 8.15
N ASP A 254 5.46 -15.18 7.85
CA ASP A 254 5.78 -16.29 6.97
C ASP A 254 4.59 -16.52 6.02
N ARG A 255 4.85 -16.41 4.71
CA ARG A 255 3.84 -16.49 3.65
C ARG A 255 4.30 -17.45 2.57
N GLU A 256 3.60 -18.56 2.45
CA GLU A 256 3.74 -19.48 1.33
C GLU A 256 2.55 -19.35 0.38
N SER A 257 2.78 -19.32 -0.92
CA SER A 257 1.72 -19.15 -1.92
C SER A 257 2.07 -19.87 -3.21
N GLY A 258 1.05 -20.27 -3.96
CA GLY A 258 1.20 -20.73 -5.32
C GLY A 258 1.88 -19.68 -6.20
N ALA A 259 2.50 -20.14 -7.28
CA ALA A 259 3.21 -19.29 -8.23
C ALA A 259 2.28 -18.48 -9.15
N SER A 260 0.98 -18.48 -8.86
CA SER A 260 -0.06 -17.74 -9.59
C SER A 260 -0.07 -18.06 -11.09
N TYR A 261 0.40 -17.15 -11.94
CA TYR A 261 0.49 -17.33 -13.39
C TYR A 261 1.88 -17.82 -13.86
N GLY A 262 2.80 -18.12 -12.93
CA GLY A 262 4.14 -18.59 -13.22
C GLY A 262 5.15 -17.52 -13.65
N GLN A 263 6.38 -17.66 -13.18
CA GLN A 263 7.42 -16.62 -13.29
C GLN A 263 7.87 -16.33 -14.73
N SER A 264 7.89 -17.34 -15.59
CA SER A 264 8.32 -17.19 -17.00
C SER A 264 7.15 -17.24 -17.97
N PHE A 265 5.95 -16.91 -17.48
CA PHE A 265 4.73 -16.91 -18.28
C PHE A 265 4.34 -18.31 -18.77
N SER A 266 4.83 -19.34 -18.08
CA SER A 266 4.41 -20.72 -18.19
C SER A 266 3.44 -21.00 -17.05
N LEU A 267 2.25 -21.46 -17.37
CA LEU A 267 1.26 -21.84 -16.38
C LEU A 267 1.84 -22.91 -15.47
N SER A 268 1.68 -22.70 -14.17
CA SER A 268 2.03 -23.72 -13.17
C SER A 268 1.04 -24.88 -13.26
N GLU A 269 1.56 -26.11 -13.43
CA GLU A 269 0.72 -27.29 -13.63
C GLU A 269 0.27 -27.92 -12.31
N ASP A 270 0.98 -27.65 -11.22
CA ASP A 270 0.71 -28.22 -9.91
C ASP A 270 1.17 -27.32 -8.73
N GLU A 271 0.89 -27.77 -7.52
CA GLU A 271 1.26 -27.06 -6.26
C GLU A 271 2.77 -27.11 -5.95
N SER A 272 3.59 -27.77 -6.77
CA SER A 272 5.04 -27.79 -6.61
C SER A 272 5.70 -26.46 -6.98
N ASP A 273 4.97 -25.60 -7.69
CA ASP A 273 5.39 -24.23 -7.99
C ASP A 273 4.89 -23.27 -6.92
N TYR A 274 5.81 -22.70 -6.14
CA TYR A 274 5.48 -21.88 -4.99
C TYR A 274 6.46 -20.70 -4.79
N VAL A 275 6.01 -19.75 -3.98
CA VAL A 275 6.81 -18.65 -3.45
C VAL A 275 6.63 -18.63 -1.93
N ASP A 276 7.72 -18.83 -1.19
CA ASP A 276 7.79 -18.72 0.26
C ASP A 276 8.56 -17.44 0.62
N ILE A 277 7.97 -16.57 1.43
CA ILE A 277 8.55 -15.30 1.87
C ILE A 277 8.42 -15.17 3.39
N LYS A 278 9.56 -15.10 4.07
CA LYS A 278 9.63 -14.69 5.48
C LYS A 278 10.13 -13.27 5.54
N ASN A 279 9.39 -12.42 6.23
CA ASN A 279 9.79 -11.03 6.46
C ASN A 279 9.67 -10.73 7.95
N ASN A 280 10.81 -10.59 8.60
CA ASN A 280 10.92 -10.43 10.04
C ASN A 280 11.56 -9.09 10.36
N TYR A 281 11.12 -8.43 11.43
CA TYR A 281 11.83 -7.28 11.95
C TYR A 281 11.81 -7.23 13.48
N ILE A 282 12.81 -6.54 14.03
CA ILE A 282 12.84 -6.09 15.41
C ILE A 282 13.41 -4.67 15.44
N GLU A 283 12.76 -3.77 16.17
CA GLU A 283 13.20 -2.40 16.40
C GLU A 283 13.20 -2.10 17.90
N PHE A 284 14.25 -1.46 18.37
CA PHE A 284 14.42 -0.94 19.71
C PHE A 284 14.36 0.57 19.64
N GLY A 285 13.49 1.19 20.43
CA GLY A 285 13.35 2.62 20.54
C GLY A 285 13.68 3.11 21.94
N TYR A 286 14.13 4.37 22.04
CA TYR A 286 14.32 5.07 23.29
C TYR A 286 14.02 6.55 23.09
N SER A 287 13.03 7.07 23.83
CA SER A 287 12.65 8.49 23.79
C SER A 287 13.19 9.23 25.00
N VAL A 288 13.74 10.41 24.79
CA VAL A 288 14.31 11.27 25.84
C VAL A 288 13.67 12.63 25.82
N ASP A 289 12.89 12.94 26.86
CA ASP A 289 12.37 14.28 27.08
C ASP A 289 13.47 15.15 27.70
N ILE A 290 14.16 15.97 26.88
CA ILE A 290 15.12 16.97 27.36
C ILE A 290 14.39 18.07 28.11
N SER A 291 13.22 18.45 27.60
CA SER A 291 12.25 19.34 28.23
C SER A 291 10.86 18.98 27.69
N LYS A 292 9.80 19.64 28.18
CA LYS A 292 8.44 19.48 27.64
C LYS A 292 8.31 19.82 26.14
N ASP A 293 9.24 20.61 25.61
CA ASP A 293 9.23 21.14 24.25
C ASP A 293 10.40 20.61 23.38
N ILE A 294 11.22 19.68 23.91
CA ILE A 294 12.36 19.10 23.20
C ILE A 294 12.43 17.60 23.49
N ILE A 295 12.27 16.80 22.44
CA ILE A 295 12.29 15.32 22.51
C ILE A 295 13.37 14.80 21.57
N ILE A 296 14.11 13.78 22.01
CA ILE A 296 15.05 13.03 21.19
C ILE A 296 14.57 11.58 21.12
N ASP A 297 14.30 11.10 19.92
CA ASP A 297 13.97 9.70 19.65
C ASP A 297 15.17 8.99 19.01
N LEU A 298 15.54 7.86 19.59
CA LEU A 298 16.60 6.99 19.12
C LEU A 298 15.97 5.66 18.71
N SER A 299 16.29 5.14 17.55
CA SER A 299 15.90 3.78 17.18
C SER A 299 17.03 3.03 16.51
N PHE A 300 17.07 1.72 16.77
CA PHE A 300 17.95 0.76 16.14
C PHE A 300 17.14 -0.48 15.78
N GLY A 301 17.24 -0.94 14.54
CA GLY A 301 16.46 -2.08 14.09
C GLY A 301 17.21 -3.01 13.14
N TYR A 302 16.65 -4.20 13.02
CA TYR A 302 17.08 -5.23 12.10
C TYR A 302 15.86 -5.75 11.36
N THR A 303 15.95 -5.84 10.04
CA THR A 303 14.98 -6.49 9.17
C THR A 303 15.64 -7.61 8.39
N GLU A 304 14.92 -8.71 8.25
CA GLU A 304 15.34 -9.88 7.51
C GLU A 304 14.26 -10.28 6.52
N LEU A 305 14.65 -10.55 5.27
CA LEU A 305 13.76 -11.16 4.29
C LEU A 305 14.41 -12.43 3.73
N ILE A 306 13.71 -13.54 3.85
CA ILE A 306 14.09 -14.80 3.24
C ILE A 306 13.04 -15.13 2.17
N ARG A 307 13.48 -15.41 0.95
CA ARG A 307 12.60 -15.81 -0.15
C ARG A 307 13.11 -17.08 -0.79
N HIS A 308 12.22 -18.06 -0.82
CA HIS A 308 12.39 -19.28 -1.61
C HIS A 308 11.37 -19.27 -2.74
N LEU A 309 11.82 -19.56 -3.93
CA LEU A 309 10.96 -19.63 -5.11
C LEU A 309 11.30 -20.89 -5.86
N GLN A 310 10.26 -21.64 -6.24
CA GLN A 310 10.35 -22.75 -7.15
C GLN A 310 9.29 -22.60 -8.23
N ASN A 311 9.71 -22.63 -9.49
CA ASN A 311 8.80 -22.49 -10.62
C ASN A 311 9.26 -23.32 -11.81
N LYS A 312 8.31 -23.99 -12.48
CA LYS A 312 8.53 -24.61 -13.78
C LYS A 312 8.49 -23.53 -14.87
N VAL A 313 9.66 -23.09 -15.32
CA VAL A 313 9.81 -21.95 -16.23
C VAL A 313 9.71 -22.33 -17.71
N ILE A 314 9.82 -23.62 -18.02
CA ILE A 314 9.56 -24.20 -19.34
C ILE A 314 8.75 -25.47 -19.10
N PRO A 315 7.58 -25.62 -19.75
CA PRO A 315 6.76 -26.83 -19.60
C PRO A 315 7.39 -28.04 -20.25
N ASP A 316 6.89 -29.23 -19.96
CA ASP A 316 7.32 -30.46 -20.59
C ASP A 316 7.16 -30.40 -22.10
N GLY A 317 8.19 -30.83 -22.83
CA GLY A 317 8.23 -30.73 -24.30
C GLY A 317 8.49 -29.32 -24.83
N GLY A 318 8.62 -28.33 -23.97
CA GLY A 318 9.01 -26.97 -24.36
C GLY A 318 10.43 -26.90 -24.92
N SER A 319 10.78 -25.81 -25.61
CA SER A 319 12.05 -25.74 -26.33
C SER A 319 12.80 -24.43 -26.04
N ILE A 320 14.15 -24.51 -26.11
CA ILE A 320 15.07 -23.39 -25.91
C ILE A 320 16.09 -23.27 -27.04
N GLY A 321 16.62 -22.06 -27.21
CA GLY A 321 17.73 -21.80 -28.14
C GLY A 321 17.29 -21.48 -29.58
N PRO A 322 18.27 -21.12 -30.44
CA PRO A 322 18.00 -20.80 -31.83
C PRO A 322 17.66 -22.08 -32.65
N PRO A 323 17.03 -21.93 -33.81
CA PRO A 323 16.70 -23.05 -34.66
C PRO A 323 17.94 -23.87 -35.14
N PRO A 324 17.90 -25.23 -35.08
CA PRO A 324 16.83 -26.03 -34.49
C PRO A 324 16.88 -25.97 -32.96
N PRO A 325 15.74 -25.63 -32.28
CA PRO A 325 15.73 -25.50 -30.83
C PRO A 325 15.92 -26.84 -30.13
N THR A 326 16.48 -26.80 -28.92
CA THR A 326 16.57 -27.96 -28.04
C THR A 326 15.23 -28.16 -27.34
N VAL A 327 14.60 -29.33 -27.54
CA VAL A 327 13.38 -29.73 -26.83
C VAL A 327 13.76 -30.31 -25.48
N LEU A 328 13.10 -29.80 -24.42
CA LEU A 328 13.25 -30.27 -23.04
C LEU A 328 12.09 -31.23 -22.75
N ALA A 329 12.34 -32.53 -22.66
CA ALA A 329 11.30 -33.52 -22.45
C ALA A 329 10.53 -33.29 -21.13
N ASP A 330 11.25 -33.01 -20.09
CA ASP A 330 10.74 -32.81 -18.72
C ASP A 330 10.72 -31.34 -18.31
N GLY A 331 10.72 -30.44 -19.30
CA GLY A 331 10.72 -28.99 -19.04
C GLY A 331 11.96 -28.47 -18.34
N ARG A 332 11.81 -27.35 -17.62
CA ARG A 332 12.87 -26.76 -16.82
C ARG A 332 12.33 -26.06 -15.60
N TYR A 333 12.90 -26.31 -14.44
CA TYR A 333 12.63 -25.58 -13.21
C TYR A 333 13.67 -24.48 -12.99
N PHE A 334 13.21 -23.41 -12.34
CA PHE A 334 14.03 -22.35 -11.76
C PHE A 334 13.75 -22.28 -10.27
N LEU A 335 14.81 -22.30 -9.48
CA LEU A 335 14.77 -22.13 -8.05
C LEU A 335 15.57 -20.88 -7.68
N ALA A 336 15.09 -20.12 -6.71
CA ALA A 336 15.79 -18.97 -6.18
C ALA A 336 15.78 -19.01 -4.65
N ASP A 337 16.94 -18.83 -4.06
CA ASP A 337 17.14 -18.66 -2.62
C ASP A 337 17.78 -17.29 -2.37
N ILE A 338 17.02 -16.40 -1.76
CA ILE A 338 17.42 -15.02 -1.47
C ILE A 338 17.30 -14.80 0.03
N HIS A 339 18.36 -14.25 0.64
CA HIS A 339 18.35 -13.84 2.03
C HIS A 339 18.92 -12.43 2.12
N GLU A 340 18.07 -11.47 2.48
CA GLU A 340 18.37 -10.05 2.64
C GLU A 340 18.36 -9.70 4.12
N GLU A 341 19.35 -8.95 4.56
CA GLU A 341 19.49 -8.45 5.92
C GLU A 341 19.70 -6.94 5.89
N THR A 342 19.02 -6.20 6.76
CA THR A 342 19.19 -4.76 6.89
C THR A 342 19.28 -4.36 8.35
N PHE A 343 20.34 -3.66 8.71
CA PHE A 343 20.46 -2.93 9.98
C PHE A 343 20.18 -1.47 9.73
N HIS A 344 19.38 -0.84 10.59
CA HIS A 344 19.07 0.58 10.47
C HIS A 344 19.15 1.29 11.82
N GLU A 345 19.52 2.56 11.77
CA GLU A 345 19.69 3.43 12.92
C GLU A 345 19.04 4.78 12.61
N ARG A 346 18.34 5.37 13.59
CA ARG A 346 17.70 6.67 13.44
C ARG A 346 17.83 7.48 14.71
N ILE A 347 18.13 8.75 14.54
CA ILE A 347 18.13 9.77 15.60
C ILE A 347 17.25 10.91 15.11
N GLU A 348 16.28 11.28 15.90
CA GLU A 348 15.36 12.39 15.59
C GLU A 348 15.27 13.32 16.77
N LEU A 349 15.26 14.61 16.48
CA LEU A 349 15.13 15.70 17.43
C LEU A 349 13.89 16.50 17.07
N GLN A 350 12.94 16.59 17.99
CA GLN A 350 11.75 17.42 17.88
C GLN A 350 11.95 18.65 18.80
N VAL A 351 11.68 19.84 18.26
CA VAL A 351 11.85 21.12 18.97
C VAL A 351 10.62 21.99 18.77
N ASP A 352 9.81 22.10 19.83
CA ASP A 352 8.66 22.99 19.94
C ASP A 352 8.95 24.19 20.87
N ALA A 353 10.21 24.37 21.27
CA ALA A 353 10.66 25.41 22.21
C ALA A 353 10.69 26.81 21.59
N ILE A 354 10.47 26.95 20.28
CA ILE A 354 10.44 28.24 19.58
C ILE A 354 9.00 28.52 19.20
N ASP A 355 8.46 29.64 19.67
CA ASP A 355 7.08 30.01 19.39
C ASP A 355 6.75 29.95 17.91
N SER A 356 5.64 29.33 17.55
CA SER A 356 5.15 29.15 16.17
C SER A 356 6.00 28.23 15.26
N HIS A 357 6.99 27.53 15.80
CA HIS A 357 7.84 26.60 15.05
C HIS A 357 7.73 25.18 15.62
N HIS A 358 7.56 24.20 14.72
CA HIS A 358 7.59 22.78 15.02
C HIS A 358 8.70 22.14 14.18
N ILE A 359 9.91 22.11 14.75
CA ILE A 359 11.11 21.70 14.02
C ILE A 359 11.40 20.22 14.27
N ASN A 360 11.60 19.46 13.19
CA ASN A 360 12.08 18.10 13.22
C ASN A 360 13.41 18.00 12.48
N LEU A 361 14.42 17.47 13.14
CA LEU A 361 15.72 17.19 12.56
C LEU A 361 16.02 15.71 12.71
N GLY A 362 16.57 15.09 11.69
CA GLY A 362 16.90 13.67 11.82
C GLY A 362 18.09 13.22 11.01
N VAL A 363 18.66 12.14 11.52
CA VAL A 363 19.69 11.34 10.85
C VAL A 363 19.18 9.92 10.78
N HIS A 364 19.26 9.33 9.59
CA HIS A 364 18.95 7.93 9.38
C HIS A 364 20.08 7.27 8.60
N ALA A 365 20.45 6.08 9.01
CA ALA A 365 21.41 5.26 8.29
C ALA A 365 20.90 3.83 8.19
N TYR A 366 21.22 3.16 7.10
CA TYR A 366 21.07 1.72 7.02
C TYR A 366 22.22 1.06 6.26
N GLN A 367 22.49 -0.18 6.63
CA GLN A 367 23.33 -1.11 5.90
C GLN A 367 22.50 -2.33 5.51
N SER A 368 22.41 -2.58 4.22
CA SER A 368 21.73 -3.76 3.68
C SER A 368 22.72 -4.65 2.96
N ASP A 369 22.58 -5.97 3.16
CA ASP A 369 23.36 -6.99 2.50
C ASP A 369 22.45 -8.12 2.03
N MET A 370 22.89 -8.86 1.02
CA MET A 370 22.24 -10.06 0.56
C MET A 370 23.09 -11.28 0.91
N ALA A 371 22.83 -11.84 2.10
CA ALA A 371 23.57 -12.96 2.67
C ALA A 371 23.46 -14.24 1.81
N LYS A 372 22.34 -14.42 1.08
CA LYS A 372 22.16 -15.50 0.12
C LYS A 372 21.50 -14.99 -1.17
N ARG A 373 22.02 -15.37 -2.32
CA ARG A 373 21.63 -14.91 -3.66
C ARG A 373 21.75 -15.99 -4.73
N GLU A 374 21.37 -17.20 -4.37
CA GLU A 374 21.54 -18.38 -5.21
C GLU A 374 20.37 -18.58 -6.15
N GLY A 375 20.67 -18.80 -7.44
CA GLY A 375 19.74 -19.32 -8.45
C GLY A 375 20.18 -20.69 -8.92
N ARG A 376 19.20 -21.56 -9.17
CA ARG A 376 19.41 -22.89 -9.72
C ARG A 376 18.43 -23.14 -10.86
N THR A 377 18.93 -23.67 -11.97
CA THR A 377 18.07 -24.17 -13.05
C THR A 377 18.28 -25.66 -13.22
N SER A 378 17.19 -26.42 -13.33
CA SER A 378 17.29 -27.86 -13.60
C SER A 378 17.79 -28.11 -15.01
N ILE A 379 18.59 -29.15 -15.15
CA ILE A 379 19.06 -29.66 -16.44
C ILE A 379 18.12 -30.79 -16.93
N ASP A 380 17.67 -31.63 -16.01
CA ASP A 380 16.75 -32.73 -16.19
C ASP A 380 15.88 -32.91 -14.94
N ASP A 381 14.60 -32.76 -15.08
CA ASP A 381 13.53 -33.02 -14.11
C ASP A 381 13.93 -33.01 -12.62
N MET A 382 14.44 -31.88 -12.14
CA MET A 382 14.86 -31.68 -10.72
C MET A 382 16.00 -32.58 -10.21
N GLN A 383 16.71 -33.31 -11.06
CA GLN A 383 17.78 -34.22 -10.65
C GLN A 383 19.16 -33.55 -10.67
N THR A 384 19.40 -32.70 -11.65
CA THR A 384 20.67 -32.00 -11.82
C THR A 384 20.44 -30.50 -11.99
N PHE A 385 21.25 -29.66 -11.34
CA PHE A 385 21.09 -28.20 -11.36
C PHE A 385 22.39 -27.51 -11.78
N ASP A 386 22.22 -26.49 -12.64
CA ASP A 386 23.21 -25.42 -12.80
C ASP A 386 22.96 -24.36 -11.74
N THR A 387 23.96 -24.04 -10.95
CA THR A 387 23.90 -23.04 -9.88
C THR A 387 24.60 -21.76 -10.32
N PHE A 388 24.02 -20.60 -10.02
CA PHE A 388 24.60 -19.29 -10.32
C PHE A 388 24.15 -18.24 -9.28
N GLU A 389 24.86 -17.12 -9.24
CA GLU A 389 24.41 -15.96 -8.46
C GLU A 389 23.33 -15.20 -9.23
N ILE A 390 22.15 -15.01 -8.62
CA ILE A 390 21.04 -14.24 -9.21
C ILE A 390 21.39 -12.77 -9.30
N ILE A 391 22.02 -12.25 -8.25
CA ILE A 391 22.43 -10.85 -8.08
C ILE A 391 23.90 -10.80 -7.75
N LYS A 392 24.58 -9.79 -8.28
CA LYS A 392 25.96 -9.51 -7.94
C LYS A 392 26.07 -9.07 -6.47
N ASP A 393 27.12 -9.55 -5.81
CA ASP A 393 27.45 -9.16 -4.43
C ASP A 393 27.77 -7.66 -4.34
N THR A 394 26.85 -6.91 -3.78
CA THR A 394 27.01 -5.45 -3.63
C THR A 394 26.17 -4.98 -2.44
N PRO A 395 26.77 -4.78 -1.27
CA PRO A 395 26.06 -4.22 -0.12
C PRO A 395 25.67 -2.76 -0.42
N ARG A 396 24.52 -2.34 0.12
CA ARG A 396 24.05 -0.96 0.02
C ARG A 396 24.08 -0.31 1.40
N ASN A 397 24.83 0.79 1.50
CA ASN A 397 24.80 1.67 2.66
C ASN A 397 24.12 2.97 2.28
N MET A 398 23.25 3.48 3.15
CA MET A 398 22.59 4.77 2.98
C MET A 398 22.77 5.62 4.23
N TYR A 399 23.00 6.90 4.02
CA TYR A 399 23.06 7.93 5.07
C TYR A 399 22.14 9.06 4.66
N SER A 400 21.23 9.44 5.54
CA SER A 400 20.23 10.48 5.33
C SER A 400 20.32 11.55 6.39
N LEU A 401 20.20 12.81 5.96
CA LEU A 401 20.01 13.96 6.82
C LEU A 401 18.72 14.66 6.40
N TYR A 402 17.85 14.99 7.34
CA TYR A 402 16.64 15.74 7.04
C TYR A 402 16.35 16.80 8.10
N ALA A 403 15.71 17.85 7.63
CA ALA A 403 15.21 18.93 8.45
C ALA A 403 13.85 19.35 7.92
N ASP A 404 12.92 19.57 8.82
CA ASP A 404 11.56 20.00 8.54
C ASP A 404 11.12 21.00 9.59
N ASP A 405 10.46 22.10 9.18
CA ASP A 405 9.90 23.11 10.07
C ASP A 405 8.49 23.44 9.62
N LEU A 406 7.51 23.13 10.44
CA LEU A 406 6.15 23.62 10.29
C LEU A 406 6.01 24.92 11.08
N ILE A 407 5.82 26.02 10.36
CA ILE A 407 5.81 27.38 10.91
C ILE A 407 4.37 27.91 10.90
N ASP A 408 3.83 28.22 12.04
CA ASP A 408 2.55 28.90 12.18
C ASP A 408 2.73 30.43 11.98
N LEU A 409 2.55 30.88 10.73
CA LEU A 409 2.67 32.31 10.38
C LEU A 409 1.57 33.15 11.04
N THR A 410 0.38 32.58 11.17
CA THR A 410 -0.78 33.14 11.89
C THR A 410 -1.62 31.98 12.43
N GLU A 411 -2.63 32.26 13.26
CA GLU A 411 -3.61 31.24 13.69
C GLU A 411 -4.31 30.51 12.53
N GLN A 412 -4.31 31.07 11.32
CA GLN A 412 -5.00 30.55 10.14
C GLN A 412 -4.06 30.02 9.06
N THR A 413 -2.76 30.34 9.13
CA THR A 413 -1.84 30.05 8.04
C THR A 413 -0.58 29.41 8.58
N SER A 414 -0.28 28.22 8.11
CA SER A 414 0.98 27.55 8.37
C SER A 414 1.73 27.26 7.05
N ILE A 415 3.05 27.27 7.13
CA ILE A 415 3.95 26.89 6.04
C ILE A 415 4.89 25.81 6.54
N GLN A 416 5.06 24.75 5.76
CA GLN A 416 6.07 23.72 5.98
C GLN A 416 7.23 23.94 5.03
N LEU A 417 8.44 23.92 5.56
CA LEU A 417 9.70 23.96 4.81
C LEU A 417 10.50 22.73 5.19
N GLY A 418 10.81 21.89 4.23
CA GLY A 418 11.54 20.67 4.50
C GLY A 418 12.59 20.38 3.45
N VAL A 419 13.61 19.66 3.87
CA VAL A 419 14.72 19.22 3.04
C VAL A 419 15.27 17.90 3.53
N LYS A 420 15.60 17.03 2.57
CA LYS A 420 16.26 15.74 2.85
C LYS A 420 17.42 15.56 1.87
N TYR A 421 18.52 15.05 2.38
CA TYR A 421 19.68 14.63 1.59
C TYR A 421 20.00 13.17 1.89
N ASP A 422 20.01 12.35 0.86
CA ASP A 422 20.30 10.92 0.92
C ASP A 422 21.57 10.60 0.12
N HIS A 423 22.49 9.91 0.75
CA HIS A 423 23.72 9.42 0.15
C HIS A 423 23.75 7.89 0.18
N TYR A 424 23.92 7.28 -0.99
CA TYR A 424 24.03 5.83 -1.16
C TYR A 424 25.46 5.44 -1.57
N SER A 425 25.88 4.23 -1.19
CA SER A 425 27.19 3.70 -1.62
C SER A 425 27.22 3.27 -3.09
N ASP A 426 26.07 3.03 -3.71
CA ASP A 426 25.91 2.36 -5.00
C ASP A 426 24.93 3.06 -5.95
N VAL A 427 24.33 4.16 -5.53
CA VAL A 427 23.37 4.96 -6.29
C VAL A 427 23.73 6.43 -6.15
N GLU A 428 23.36 7.27 -7.11
CA GLU A 428 23.56 8.70 -7.06
C GLU A 428 22.83 9.34 -5.86
N SER A 429 23.53 10.25 -5.16
CA SER A 429 22.96 10.98 -4.01
C SER A 429 21.83 11.90 -4.44
N GLN A 430 20.81 12.01 -3.59
CA GLN A 430 19.61 12.75 -3.89
C GLN A 430 19.34 13.86 -2.87
N PHE A 431 18.73 14.94 -3.33
CA PHE A 431 18.31 16.08 -2.53
C PHE A 431 16.84 16.35 -2.78
N SER A 432 16.02 16.26 -1.74
CA SER A 432 14.57 16.31 -1.81
C SER A 432 14.03 17.51 -1.01
N PRO A 433 13.83 18.67 -1.65
CA PRO A 433 13.18 19.82 -1.03
C PRO A 433 11.65 19.66 -1.04
N ARG A 434 11.00 20.29 -0.06
CA ARG A 434 9.55 20.41 0.04
C ARG A 434 9.15 21.78 0.56
N ILE A 435 8.05 22.31 0.03
CA ILE A 435 7.35 23.45 0.57
C ILE A 435 5.86 23.21 0.50
N ALA A 436 5.15 23.53 1.57
CA ALA A 436 3.69 23.44 1.61
C ALA A 436 3.11 24.62 2.40
N LEU A 437 2.01 25.16 1.90
CA LEU A 437 1.20 26.19 2.53
C LEU A 437 -0.17 25.63 2.85
N VAL A 438 -0.61 25.79 4.09
CA VAL A 438 -1.98 25.51 4.53
C VAL A 438 -2.61 26.80 5.03
N HIS A 439 -3.75 27.18 4.45
CA HIS A 439 -4.50 28.36 4.83
C HIS A 439 -5.94 28.00 5.20
N ARG A 440 -6.28 28.19 6.47
CA ARG A 440 -7.64 28.06 7.01
C ARG A 440 -8.33 29.42 6.87
N TYR A 441 -9.06 29.61 5.76
CA TYR A 441 -9.76 30.87 5.53
C TYR A 441 -10.80 31.12 6.64
N ASP A 442 -11.47 30.07 7.08
CA ASP A 442 -12.38 29.99 8.22
C ASP A 442 -12.41 28.55 8.76
N ASN A 443 -13.34 28.24 9.67
CA ASN A 443 -13.47 26.90 10.24
C ASN A 443 -13.96 25.83 9.23
N GLU A 444 -14.49 26.26 8.08
CA GLU A 444 -15.08 25.38 7.07
C GLU A 444 -14.19 25.23 5.83
N ASN A 445 -13.36 26.24 5.51
CA ASN A 445 -12.63 26.31 4.25
C ASN A 445 -11.13 26.29 4.44
N ILE A 446 -10.47 25.26 3.90
CA ILE A 446 -9.03 25.04 4.01
C ILE A 446 -8.44 24.93 2.60
N TYR A 447 -7.39 25.66 2.34
CA TYR A 447 -6.63 25.64 1.09
C TYR A 447 -5.22 25.12 1.36
N LYS A 448 -4.73 24.25 0.47
CA LYS A 448 -3.38 23.68 0.52
C LYS A 448 -2.69 23.92 -0.81
N PHE A 449 -1.42 24.31 -0.78
CA PHE A 449 -0.55 24.40 -1.95
C PHE A 449 0.77 23.75 -1.62
N MET A 450 1.21 22.81 -2.44
CA MET A 450 2.38 22.00 -2.13
C MET A 450 3.27 21.84 -3.36
N TYR A 451 4.57 21.90 -3.12
CA TYR A 451 5.59 21.43 -4.02
C TYR A 451 6.48 20.43 -3.29
N SER A 452 6.81 19.34 -3.94
CA SER A 452 7.75 18.37 -3.43
C SER A 452 8.57 17.76 -4.56
N HIS A 453 9.85 17.55 -4.30
CA HIS A 453 10.74 16.72 -5.10
C HIS A 453 11.02 15.45 -4.35
N SER A 454 10.91 14.31 -5.01
CA SER A 454 11.20 12.99 -4.44
C SER A 454 11.84 12.09 -5.49
N TYR A 455 12.30 10.93 -5.05
CA TYR A 455 12.94 9.96 -5.92
C TYR A 455 12.64 8.53 -5.46
N ARG A 456 12.91 7.57 -6.35
CA ARG A 456 12.95 6.14 -6.06
C ARG A 456 14.34 5.59 -6.43
N GLU A 457 15.01 5.02 -5.45
CA GLU A 457 16.25 4.27 -5.68
C GLU A 457 15.96 3.01 -6.52
N PRO A 458 16.82 2.65 -7.49
CA PRO A 458 16.68 1.38 -8.20
C PRO A 458 16.84 0.21 -7.23
N SER A 459 15.98 -0.79 -7.36
CA SER A 459 16.08 -2.04 -6.61
C SER A 459 17.34 -2.82 -7.01
N TRP A 460 17.76 -3.77 -6.18
CA TRP A 460 18.88 -4.63 -6.54
C TRP A 460 18.60 -5.46 -7.81
N ARG A 461 17.35 -5.86 -8.01
CA ARG A 461 16.93 -6.53 -9.24
C ARG A 461 17.16 -5.67 -10.48
N GLU A 462 16.82 -4.40 -10.42
CA GLU A 462 16.99 -3.46 -11.55
C GLU A 462 18.46 -3.18 -11.83
N GLN A 463 19.30 -3.08 -10.80
CA GLN A 463 20.69 -2.65 -10.92
C GLN A 463 21.70 -3.80 -11.06
N TYR A 464 21.46 -4.94 -10.42
CA TYR A 464 22.48 -5.99 -10.27
C TYR A 464 22.05 -7.39 -10.74
N LEU A 465 20.88 -7.54 -11.37
CA LEU A 465 20.39 -8.85 -11.82
C LEU A 465 21.34 -9.49 -12.83
N ASN A 466 21.73 -10.74 -12.60
CA ASN A 466 22.67 -11.47 -13.47
C ASN A 466 22.00 -11.87 -14.79
N ARG A 467 22.77 -11.85 -15.88
CA ARG A 467 22.33 -12.23 -17.24
C ARG A 467 21.84 -13.67 -17.40
N GLN A 468 22.08 -14.53 -16.44
CA GLN A 468 21.58 -15.92 -16.47
C GLN A 468 20.10 -16.04 -16.13
N THR A 469 19.48 -14.95 -15.63
CA THR A 469 18.05 -14.85 -15.43
C THR A 469 17.33 -14.41 -16.71
N PHE A 470 16.00 -14.42 -16.69
CA PHE A 470 15.18 -14.00 -17.83
C PHE A 470 15.39 -12.54 -18.24
N PHE A 471 15.68 -11.66 -17.27
CA PHE A 471 16.10 -10.28 -17.45
C PHE A 471 17.54 -10.10 -16.98
N SER A 472 18.18 -9.03 -17.38
CA SER A 472 19.49 -8.60 -16.88
C SER A 472 19.45 -7.12 -16.52
N SER A 473 20.36 -6.69 -15.67
CA SER A 473 20.54 -5.28 -15.32
C SER A 473 21.64 -4.62 -16.16
N THR A 474 21.59 -3.29 -16.24
CA THR A 474 22.72 -2.43 -16.60
C THR A 474 23.22 -1.76 -15.32
N LEU A 475 24.54 -1.68 -15.12
CA LEU A 475 25.11 -1.15 -13.87
C LEU A 475 24.96 0.36 -13.68
N ASP A 476 24.49 1.10 -14.69
CA ASP A 476 24.39 2.55 -14.70
C ASP A 476 22.91 2.98 -14.73
N ILE A 477 22.13 2.54 -13.75
CA ILE A 477 20.73 2.95 -13.62
C ILE A 477 20.64 4.10 -12.60
N ASN A 478 20.10 5.23 -13.05
CA ASN A 478 19.81 6.39 -12.22
C ASN A 478 18.54 6.18 -11.37
N PRO A 479 18.40 6.85 -10.23
CA PRO A 479 17.13 6.94 -9.52
C PRO A 479 16.04 7.55 -10.41
N GLU A 480 14.80 7.08 -10.26
CA GLU A 480 13.63 7.78 -10.80
C GLU A 480 13.37 9.04 -9.98
N LEU A 481 13.05 10.15 -10.65
CA LEU A 481 12.78 11.44 -10.01
C LEU A 481 11.35 11.87 -10.27
N VAL A 482 10.75 12.58 -9.31
CA VAL A 482 9.43 13.21 -9.46
C VAL A 482 9.39 14.58 -8.84
N ASP A 483 8.91 15.56 -9.63
CA ASP A 483 8.51 16.88 -9.15
C ASP A 483 6.99 16.95 -9.11
N ALA A 484 6.42 17.20 -7.94
CA ALA A 484 4.97 17.28 -7.73
C ALA A 484 4.53 18.69 -7.35
N TYR A 485 3.48 19.16 -8.00
CA TYR A 485 2.77 20.40 -7.69
C TYR A 485 1.32 20.04 -7.39
N GLU A 486 0.84 20.43 -6.21
CA GLU A 486 -0.50 20.06 -5.77
C GLU A 486 -1.25 21.29 -5.22
N ALA A 487 -2.57 21.31 -5.48
CA ALA A 487 -3.48 22.31 -4.95
C ALA A 487 -4.71 21.60 -4.37
N GLY A 488 -4.88 21.70 -3.06
CA GLY A 488 -5.97 21.09 -2.29
C GLY A 488 -6.97 22.12 -1.79
N TYR A 489 -8.25 21.75 -1.77
CA TYR A 489 -9.32 22.48 -1.13
C TYR A 489 -10.19 21.53 -0.32
N ILE A 490 -10.45 21.90 0.95
CA ILE A 490 -11.34 21.16 1.83
C ILE A 490 -12.45 22.10 2.26
N ARG A 491 -13.71 21.66 2.06
CA ARG A 491 -14.89 22.28 2.60
C ARG A 491 -15.51 21.38 3.66
N LYS A 492 -15.45 21.80 4.92
CA LYS A 492 -16.23 21.16 6.00
C LYS A 492 -17.68 21.64 5.91
N ILE A 493 -18.61 20.74 5.82
CA ILE A 493 -20.05 21.03 5.79
C ILE A 493 -20.58 21.04 7.22
N ASP A 494 -20.11 20.08 8.01
CA ASP A 494 -20.28 19.97 9.46
C ASP A 494 -19.06 19.25 10.07
N ILE A 495 -19.19 18.72 11.28
CA ILE A 495 -18.08 18.08 12.02
C ILE A 495 -17.57 16.83 11.30
N GLU A 496 -18.47 16.06 10.67
CA GLU A 496 -18.18 14.75 10.07
C GLU A 496 -18.30 14.74 8.56
N SER A 497 -18.93 15.78 7.99
CA SER A 497 -19.22 15.86 6.57
C SER A 497 -18.32 16.86 5.87
N HIS A 498 -17.69 16.44 4.77
CA HIS A 498 -16.76 17.30 4.04
C HIS A 498 -16.71 16.96 2.54
N VAL A 499 -16.23 17.94 1.77
CA VAL A 499 -15.77 17.77 0.39
C VAL A 499 -14.28 18.06 0.37
N LYS A 500 -13.47 17.17 -0.19
CA LYS A 500 -12.05 17.37 -0.46
C LYS A 500 -11.81 17.34 -1.97
N ILE A 501 -11.08 18.30 -2.49
CA ILE A 501 -10.68 18.37 -3.91
C ILE A 501 -9.17 18.56 -3.94
N ASN A 502 -8.48 17.73 -4.69
CA ASN A 502 -7.06 17.85 -4.93
C ASN A 502 -6.77 17.81 -6.43
N ALA A 503 -6.07 18.82 -6.95
CA ALA A 503 -5.53 18.83 -8.30
C ALA A 503 -4.02 18.68 -8.22
N TYR A 504 -3.42 17.91 -9.12
CA TYR A 504 -1.99 17.62 -9.10
C TYR A 504 -1.38 17.59 -10.51
N TYR A 505 -0.08 17.92 -10.56
CA TYR A 505 0.79 17.73 -11.71
C TYR A 505 2.08 17.07 -11.23
N LEU A 506 2.45 15.96 -11.86
CA LEU A 506 3.64 15.17 -11.55
C LEU A 506 4.54 15.14 -12.78
N SER A 507 5.77 15.62 -12.66
CA SER A 507 6.78 15.51 -13.72
C SER A 507 7.78 14.43 -13.31
N ASN A 508 7.72 13.28 -13.98
CA ASN A 508 8.55 12.10 -13.71
C ASN A 508 9.72 12.08 -14.68
N LYS A 509 10.91 11.77 -14.19
CA LYS A 509 12.13 11.68 -14.97
C LYS A 509 12.89 10.39 -14.69
N ASP A 510 13.68 9.96 -15.65
CA ASP A 510 14.54 8.79 -15.53
C ASP A 510 13.81 7.51 -15.11
N GLN A 511 12.55 7.30 -15.52
CA GLN A 511 11.78 6.14 -15.15
C GLN A 511 12.47 4.83 -15.56
N ILE A 512 12.45 3.85 -14.66
CA ILE A 512 13.11 2.55 -14.87
C ILE A 512 12.13 1.56 -15.47
N HIS A 513 12.44 1.08 -16.66
CA HIS A 513 11.62 0.12 -17.39
C HIS A 513 12.41 -1.13 -17.75
N ALA A 514 11.75 -2.29 -17.73
CA ALA A 514 12.26 -3.51 -18.31
C ALA A 514 11.99 -3.53 -19.80
N GLN A 515 13.02 -3.36 -20.63
CA GLN A 515 12.87 -3.44 -22.06
C GLN A 515 12.63 -4.88 -22.53
N ASN A 516 11.53 -5.12 -23.20
CA ASN A 516 11.13 -6.46 -23.64
C ASN A 516 12.05 -7.06 -24.71
N ILE A 517 12.63 -6.23 -25.59
CA ILE A 517 13.50 -6.68 -26.70
C ILE A 517 14.87 -7.09 -26.18
N THR A 518 15.50 -6.22 -25.40
CA THR A 518 16.85 -6.45 -24.85
C THR A 518 16.82 -7.25 -23.56
N ARG A 519 15.66 -7.33 -22.91
CA ARG A 519 15.47 -7.90 -21.58
C ARG A 519 16.40 -7.27 -20.52
N THR A 520 16.57 -5.96 -20.60
CA THR A 520 17.40 -5.20 -19.69
C THR A 520 16.58 -4.12 -19.01
N PHE A 521 16.89 -3.85 -17.74
CA PHE A 521 16.41 -2.65 -17.07
C PHE A 521 17.22 -1.44 -17.50
N GLN A 522 16.56 -0.34 -17.77
CA GLN A 522 17.20 0.94 -18.12
C GLN A 522 16.30 2.12 -17.79
N ASN A 523 16.89 3.29 -17.59
CA ASN A 523 16.12 4.51 -17.56
C ASN A 523 15.58 4.81 -18.96
N SER A 524 14.32 5.16 -19.05
CA SER A 524 13.62 5.50 -20.29
C SER A 524 12.68 6.66 -20.05
N GLY A 525 12.84 7.72 -20.82
CA GLY A 525 11.91 8.82 -20.96
C GLY A 525 11.53 9.60 -19.69
N ASP A 526 11.01 10.78 -19.94
CA ASP A 526 10.35 11.63 -18.96
C ASP A 526 8.86 11.62 -19.26
N ASN A 527 8.01 11.59 -18.25
CA ASN A 527 6.57 11.57 -18.41
C ASN A 527 5.90 12.53 -17.44
N ASP A 528 4.85 13.17 -17.90
CA ASP A 528 4.01 14.03 -17.07
C ASP A 528 2.66 13.39 -16.84
N LEU A 529 2.20 13.42 -15.58
CA LEU A 529 0.86 13.00 -15.17
C LEU A 529 0.17 14.17 -14.48
N TYR A 530 -1.09 14.40 -14.79
CA TYR A 530 -1.90 15.40 -14.12
C TYR A 530 -3.31 14.88 -13.88
N GLY A 531 -3.94 15.35 -12.81
CA GLY A 531 -5.28 14.84 -12.49
C GLY A 531 -5.97 15.60 -11.37
N ILE A 532 -7.14 15.09 -11.04
CA ILE A 532 -8.00 15.60 -9.98
C ILE A 532 -8.58 14.46 -9.17
N GLU A 533 -8.64 14.65 -7.87
CA GLU A 533 -9.28 13.75 -6.92
C GLU A 533 -10.36 14.52 -6.17
N ILE A 534 -11.55 13.97 -6.08
CA ILE A 534 -12.71 14.56 -5.36
C ILE A 534 -13.19 13.51 -4.37
N GLU A 535 -13.33 13.91 -3.11
CA GLU A 535 -13.88 13.08 -2.03
C GLU A 535 -15.06 13.82 -1.40
N TYR A 536 -16.12 13.08 -1.12
CA TYR A 536 -17.25 13.54 -0.34
C TYR A 536 -17.57 12.50 0.73
N LYS A 537 -17.58 12.91 1.99
CA LYS A 537 -18.06 12.12 3.13
C LYS A 537 -19.21 12.87 3.78
N ASN A 538 -20.27 12.16 4.12
CA ASN A 538 -21.39 12.69 4.87
C ASN A 538 -21.86 11.68 5.90
N VAL A 539 -21.94 12.12 7.14
CA VAL A 539 -22.52 11.36 8.25
C VAL A 539 -23.87 11.99 8.59
N PHE A 540 -24.92 11.20 8.52
CA PHE A 540 -26.29 11.64 8.76
C PHE A 540 -26.64 11.59 10.26
N GLN A 541 -27.67 12.28 10.70
CA GLN A 541 -28.12 12.33 12.10
C GLN A 541 -28.45 10.95 12.72
N ASN A 542 -28.73 9.95 11.92
CA ASN A 542 -28.95 8.56 12.35
C ASN A 542 -27.65 7.72 12.31
N ASN A 543 -26.49 8.35 12.20
CA ASN A 543 -25.18 7.77 12.03
C ASN A 543 -25.00 6.94 10.74
N ASP A 544 -25.91 7.06 9.78
CA ASP A 544 -25.65 6.53 8.45
C ASP A 544 -24.50 7.29 7.81
N GLN A 545 -23.65 6.59 7.04
CA GLN A 545 -22.53 7.21 6.37
C GLN A 545 -22.63 7.02 4.86
N PHE A 546 -22.35 8.07 4.13
CA PHE A 546 -22.16 8.02 2.70
C PHE A 546 -20.78 8.58 2.34
N TYR A 547 -20.01 7.82 1.62
CA TYR A 547 -18.73 8.22 1.07
C TYR A 547 -18.71 8.01 -0.43
N PHE A 548 -18.12 8.96 -1.14
CA PHE A 548 -17.89 8.88 -2.57
C PHE A 548 -16.54 9.49 -2.89
N ASN A 549 -15.80 8.86 -3.79
CA ASN A 549 -14.66 9.50 -4.42
C ASN A 549 -14.64 9.29 -5.93
N TYR A 550 -14.08 10.27 -6.61
CA TYR A 550 -13.78 10.25 -8.02
C TYR A 550 -12.32 10.65 -8.21
N SER A 551 -11.61 9.94 -9.06
CA SER A 551 -10.26 10.28 -9.46
C SER A 551 -10.15 10.22 -10.98
N TYR A 552 -9.52 11.25 -11.53
CA TYR A 552 -9.16 11.37 -12.93
C TYR A 552 -7.65 11.58 -13.04
N VAL A 553 -7.01 10.89 -13.97
CA VAL A 553 -5.61 11.07 -14.33
C VAL A 553 -5.44 11.03 -15.84
N GLU A 554 -4.58 11.91 -16.36
CA GLU A 554 -4.21 11.96 -17.78
C GLU A 554 -2.71 12.21 -17.88
N GLY A 555 -2.11 11.86 -19.02
CA GLY A 555 -0.69 12.00 -19.33
C GLY A 555 -0.05 10.67 -19.66
N GLY A 556 1.27 10.54 -19.42
CA GLY A 556 2.02 9.33 -19.71
C GLY A 556 2.64 8.67 -18.49
N ASN A 557 2.63 7.35 -18.47
CA ASN A 557 3.41 6.55 -17.54
C ASN A 557 4.37 5.61 -18.29
N VAL A 558 4.13 5.41 -19.58
CA VAL A 558 5.00 4.69 -20.51
C VAL A 558 4.86 5.33 -21.89
N ASP A 559 5.94 5.81 -22.47
CA ASP A 559 5.98 6.37 -23.82
C ASP A 559 4.88 7.42 -24.12
N ASP A 560 4.71 8.41 -23.23
CA ASP A 560 3.71 9.47 -23.31
C ASP A 560 2.24 9.03 -23.32
N LYS A 561 1.96 7.79 -22.93
CA LYS A 561 0.60 7.26 -22.75
C LYS A 561 0.36 6.78 -21.34
N LEU A 562 -0.87 6.91 -20.86
CA LEU A 562 -1.33 6.25 -19.65
C LEU A 562 -1.66 4.80 -19.97
N ALA A 563 -0.63 3.94 -20.00
CA ALA A 563 -0.77 2.56 -20.39
C ALA A 563 -1.04 1.65 -19.19
N ASN A 564 -1.96 0.68 -19.37
CA ASN A 564 -2.34 -0.34 -18.39
C ASN A 564 -2.86 0.23 -17.04
N SER A 565 -3.21 1.52 -17.03
CA SER A 565 -3.84 2.23 -15.91
C SER A 565 -5.15 2.85 -16.38
N SER A 566 -6.10 3.04 -15.48
CA SER A 566 -7.39 3.64 -15.78
C SER A 566 -7.33 5.16 -15.63
N GLU A 567 -7.94 5.89 -16.56
CA GLU A 567 -8.07 7.34 -16.47
C GLU A 567 -9.11 7.76 -15.42
N ASP A 568 -10.26 7.07 -15.39
CA ASP A 568 -11.38 7.39 -14.54
C ASP A 568 -11.69 6.27 -13.54
N MET A 569 -11.80 6.63 -12.26
CA MET A 569 -12.25 5.71 -11.21
C MET A 569 -13.29 6.37 -10.32
N PHE A 570 -14.33 5.59 -9.97
CA PHE A 570 -15.35 5.97 -9.00
C PHE A 570 -15.43 4.92 -7.92
N LYS A 571 -15.46 5.35 -6.65
CA LYS A 571 -15.65 4.46 -5.51
C LYS A 571 -16.63 5.10 -4.55
N ALA A 572 -17.56 4.31 -4.05
CA ALA A 572 -18.56 4.80 -3.09
C ALA A 572 -18.90 3.70 -2.09
N TYR A 573 -19.27 4.10 -0.89
CA TYR A 573 -19.96 3.20 0.04
C TYR A 573 -21.11 3.92 0.74
N TYR A 574 -22.09 3.13 1.16
CA TYR A 574 -23.15 3.55 2.04
C TYR A 574 -23.27 2.57 3.20
N LEU A 575 -23.23 3.10 4.41
CA LEU A 575 -23.40 2.37 5.65
C LEU A 575 -24.69 2.82 6.30
N HIS A 576 -25.64 1.89 6.51
CA HIS A 576 -26.96 2.15 7.07
C HIS A 576 -27.12 1.45 8.41
N ASN A 577 -27.28 2.24 9.46
CA ASN A 577 -27.54 1.76 10.81
C ASN A 577 -29.05 1.56 11.00
N ILE A 578 -29.53 0.31 10.90
CA ILE A 578 -30.93 -0.03 11.15
C ILE A 578 -31.27 0.21 12.62
N ASN A 579 -30.34 -0.11 13.51
CA ASN A 579 -30.35 0.16 14.94
C ASN A 579 -28.93 0.00 15.51
N ASP A 580 -28.73 0.21 16.81
CA ASP A 580 -27.44 0.13 17.49
C ASP A 580 -26.71 -1.23 17.36
N ALA A 581 -27.43 -2.27 16.94
CA ALA A 581 -26.87 -3.62 16.82
C ALA A 581 -26.76 -4.11 15.37
N LEU A 582 -27.45 -3.50 14.42
CA LEU A 582 -27.54 -4.02 13.03
C LEU A 582 -27.23 -2.94 12.02
N THR A 583 -26.17 -3.16 11.27
CA THR A 583 -25.71 -2.29 10.18
C THR A 583 -25.71 -3.05 8.86
N ILE A 584 -26.14 -2.40 7.79
CA ILE A 584 -26.02 -2.90 6.42
C ILE A 584 -25.14 -1.93 5.65
N SER A 585 -24.17 -2.44 4.90
CA SER A 585 -23.32 -1.61 4.05
C SER A 585 -23.27 -2.12 2.61
N ALA A 586 -23.07 -1.20 1.68
CA ALA A 586 -22.88 -1.48 0.28
C ALA A 586 -21.67 -0.69 -0.25
N ILE A 587 -20.82 -1.34 -1.03
CA ILE A 587 -19.70 -0.71 -1.72
C ILE A 587 -19.92 -0.83 -3.22
N ALA A 588 -19.62 0.24 -3.96
CA ALA A 588 -19.62 0.27 -5.42
C ALA A 588 -18.25 0.79 -5.90
N LYS A 589 -17.64 0.10 -6.85
CA LYS A 589 -16.37 0.49 -7.48
C LYS A 589 -16.55 0.43 -8.99
N PHE A 590 -16.15 1.48 -9.69
CA PHE A 590 -16.04 1.52 -11.14
C PHE A 590 -14.61 1.90 -11.52
N VAL A 591 -14.04 1.14 -12.43
CA VAL A 591 -12.72 1.37 -13.02
C VAL A 591 -12.90 1.37 -14.53
N ASP A 592 -12.50 2.44 -15.18
CA ASP A 592 -12.64 2.58 -16.63
C ASP A 592 -11.67 1.68 -17.39
N GLU A 593 -11.83 1.60 -18.71
CA GLU A 593 -10.95 0.80 -19.56
C GLU A 593 -9.49 1.21 -19.38
N LYS A 594 -8.58 0.28 -19.66
CA LYS A 594 -7.15 0.52 -19.58
C LYS A 594 -6.54 0.39 -20.95
N ASP A 595 -5.98 1.47 -21.43
CA ASP A 595 -5.26 1.51 -22.69
C ASP A 595 -3.97 0.70 -22.62
N ARG A 596 -3.50 0.26 -23.78
CA ARG A 596 -2.23 -0.45 -23.91
C ARG A 596 -1.16 0.46 -24.50
N ILE A 597 0.11 0.07 -24.31
CA ILE A 597 1.22 0.70 -25.02
C ILE A 597 1.07 0.47 -26.53
N GLU A 598 1.63 1.35 -27.36
CA GLU A 598 1.47 1.30 -28.81
C GLU A 598 1.95 0.02 -29.49
N THR A 599 2.92 -0.65 -28.88
CA THR A 599 3.47 -1.91 -29.39
C THR A 599 2.61 -3.14 -29.09
N ASP A 600 1.70 -3.04 -28.14
CA ASP A 600 0.78 -4.12 -27.77
C ASP A 600 -0.47 -4.07 -28.66
N LEU A 601 -0.62 -5.07 -29.52
CA LEU A 601 -1.70 -5.14 -30.51
C LEU A 601 -2.99 -5.79 -29.96
N ARG A 602 -3.03 -6.16 -28.69
CA ARG A 602 -4.24 -6.69 -28.04
C ARG A 602 -5.27 -5.59 -27.85
N ASP A 603 -6.54 -5.95 -27.69
CA ASP A 603 -7.59 -5.01 -27.33
C ASP A 603 -7.32 -4.41 -25.93
N ASN A 604 -7.82 -3.21 -25.68
CA ASN A 604 -7.80 -2.58 -24.36
C ASN A 604 -8.47 -3.48 -23.32
N VAL A 605 -8.10 -3.31 -22.04
CA VAL A 605 -8.75 -4.05 -20.96
C VAL A 605 -10.06 -3.36 -20.60
N ASP A 606 -11.16 -4.09 -20.73
CA ASP A 606 -12.52 -3.57 -20.52
C ASP A 606 -12.72 -2.95 -19.14
N SER A 607 -13.52 -1.89 -19.11
CA SER A 607 -14.01 -1.30 -17.87
C SER A 607 -14.89 -2.26 -17.07
N TYR A 608 -14.90 -2.09 -15.75
CA TYR A 608 -15.74 -2.91 -14.88
C TYR A 608 -16.35 -2.13 -13.72
N ALA A 609 -17.50 -2.65 -13.25
CA ALA A 609 -18.14 -2.19 -12.02
C ALA A 609 -18.34 -3.38 -11.08
N LEU A 610 -17.94 -3.22 -9.83
CA LEU A 610 -18.09 -4.20 -8.75
C LEU A 610 -18.99 -3.64 -7.66
N PHE A 611 -19.80 -4.54 -7.07
CA PHE A 611 -20.69 -4.20 -5.96
C PHE A 611 -20.50 -5.24 -4.86
N ASP A 612 -20.27 -4.78 -3.64
CA ASP A 612 -20.16 -5.59 -2.45
C ASP A 612 -21.30 -5.25 -1.50
N LEU A 613 -21.78 -6.23 -0.74
CA LEU A 613 -22.84 -6.04 0.27
C LEU A 613 -22.39 -6.72 1.56
N SER A 614 -22.61 -6.02 2.70
CA SER A 614 -22.28 -6.57 4.00
C SER A 614 -23.40 -6.32 5.01
N VAL A 615 -23.56 -7.25 5.95
CA VAL A 615 -24.47 -7.15 7.09
C VAL A 615 -23.64 -7.43 8.34
N ASN A 616 -23.59 -6.44 9.23
CA ASN A 616 -22.91 -6.54 10.51
C ASN A 616 -23.93 -6.57 11.65
N TYR A 617 -23.77 -7.50 12.60
CA TYR A 617 -24.60 -7.61 13.78
C TYR A 617 -23.72 -7.64 15.03
N GLN A 618 -23.88 -6.65 15.90
CA GLN A 618 -23.19 -6.54 17.17
C GLN A 618 -24.07 -7.05 18.32
N TYR A 619 -23.64 -8.10 18.98
CA TYR A 619 -24.28 -8.62 20.18
C TYR A 619 -23.59 -8.06 21.43
N GLN A 620 -23.96 -6.86 21.82
CA GLN A 620 -23.34 -6.11 22.92
C GLN A 620 -23.24 -6.86 24.26
N PRO A 621 -24.22 -7.69 24.72
CA PRO A 621 -24.12 -8.36 26.02
C PRO A 621 -22.93 -9.33 26.16
N ALA A 622 -22.35 -9.78 25.05
CA ALA A 622 -21.21 -10.71 25.06
C ALA A 622 -20.01 -10.16 24.28
N ASP A 623 -20.09 -8.91 23.82
CA ASP A 623 -19.09 -8.27 22.98
C ASP A 623 -18.71 -9.13 21.76
N ILE A 624 -19.72 -9.48 20.99
CA ILE A 624 -19.58 -10.32 19.78
C ILE A 624 -20.05 -9.54 18.56
N ASP A 625 -19.19 -9.41 17.57
CA ASP A 625 -19.52 -8.93 16.25
C ASP A 625 -19.57 -10.08 15.26
N VAL A 626 -20.63 -10.10 14.46
CA VAL A 626 -20.82 -11.07 13.38
C VAL A 626 -21.01 -10.31 12.08
N ASN A 627 -20.20 -10.60 11.08
CA ASN A 627 -20.33 -10.00 9.75
C ASN A 627 -20.57 -11.09 8.69
N LEU A 628 -21.47 -10.81 7.76
CA LEU A 628 -21.68 -11.58 6.55
C LEU A 628 -21.51 -10.66 5.35
N SER A 629 -20.51 -10.90 4.53
CA SER A 629 -20.23 -10.09 3.33
C SER A 629 -20.29 -10.93 2.05
N ILE A 630 -20.78 -10.29 0.99
CA ILE A 630 -20.79 -10.82 -0.37
C ILE A 630 -19.99 -9.85 -1.21
N LYS A 631 -18.87 -10.31 -1.74
CA LYS A 631 -18.01 -9.56 -2.66
C LYS A 631 -18.41 -9.88 -4.09
N ASN A 632 -18.27 -8.87 -4.97
CA ASN A 632 -18.67 -9.00 -6.36
C ASN A 632 -20.09 -9.59 -6.51
N LEU A 633 -21.08 -8.94 -5.89
CA LEU A 633 -22.48 -9.39 -5.73
C LEU A 633 -23.10 -9.91 -7.05
N PHE A 634 -22.78 -9.26 -8.17
CA PHE A 634 -23.35 -9.58 -9.49
C PHE A 634 -22.52 -10.60 -10.29
N ASP A 635 -21.46 -11.15 -9.68
CA ASP A 635 -20.59 -12.17 -10.31
C ASP A 635 -19.98 -11.66 -11.64
N LYS A 636 -19.54 -10.41 -11.66
CA LYS A 636 -18.92 -9.79 -12.84
C LYS A 636 -17.53 -10.40 -13.06
N THR A 637 -17.33 -11.02 -14.20
CA THR A 637 -15.98 -11.36 -14.67
C THR A 637 -15.26 -10.08 -15.10
N TYR A 638 -14.06 -9.86 -14.61
CA TYR A 638 -13.22 -8.70 -14.93
C TYR A 638 -11.75 -9.10 -14.96
N TYR A 639 -10.93 -8.27 -15.61
CA TYR A 639 -9.54 -8.57 -15.90
C TYR A 639 -8.62 -7.42 -15.45
N LEU A 640 -7.40 -7.79 -15.10
CA LEU A 640 -6.29 -6.86 -14.95
C LEU A 640 -5.26 -7.09 -16.06
N PRO A 641 -4.59 -6.03 -16.55
CA PRO A 641 -3.68 -6.16 -17.68
C PRO A 641 -2.52 -7.08 -17.36
N SER A 642 -2.23 -7.99 -18.28
CA SER A 642 -0.96 -8.70 -18.31
C SER A 642 0.09 -7.89 -19.08
N PRO A 643 1.38 -7.91 -18.69
CA PRO A 643 2.42 -7.22 -19.42
C PRO A 643 2.54 -7.74 -20.87
N GLU A 644 2.89 -6.83 -21.80
CA GLU A 644 3.13 -7.19 -23.21
C GLU A 644 4.13 -8.35 -23.35
N ASN A 645 3.90 -9.23 -24.30
CA ASN A 645 4.75 -10.41 -24.60
C ASN A 645 4.89 -11.42 -23.43
N THR A 646 3.95 -11.42 -22.51
CA THR A 646 3.86 -12.37 -21.40
C THR A 646 2.75 -13.39 -21.64
N TYR A 647 1.55 -13.12 -21.17
CA TYR A 647 0.37 -13.92 -21.44
C TYR A 647 -0.38 -13.37 -22.67
N PRO A 648 -0.95 -14.25 -23.53
CA PRO A 648 -1.81 -13.81 -24.64
C PRO A 648 -3.05 -13.05 -24.16
N ASP A 649 -3.62 -13.50 -23.02
CA ASP A 649 -4.81 -12.93 -22.40
C ASP A 649 -4.46 -12.14 -21.14
N ASP A 650 -5.43 -11.38 -20.64
CA ASP A 650 -5.31 -10.66 -19.38
C ASP A 650 -5.60 -11.54 -18.17
N PHE A 651 -5.24 -11.07 -16.99
CA PHE A 651 -5.40 -11.81 -15.74
C PHE A 651 -6.84 -11.71 -15.24
N GLU A 652 -7.60 -12.82 -15.36
CA GLU A 652 -8.94 -12.92 -14.78
C GLU A 652 -8.88 -12.73 -13.25
N ARG A 653 -9.88 -12.06 -12.71
CA ARG A 653 -9.97 -11.76 -11.28
C ARG A 653 -11.14 -12.47 -10.63
N GLU A 654 -11.14 -12.40 -9.30
CA GLU A 654 -12.02 -13.16 -8.43
C GLU A 654 -13.50 -12.99 -8.78
N ALA A 655 -14.21 -14.10 -8.94
CA ALA A 655 -15.65 -14.19 -9.03
C ALA A 655 -16.32 -13.80 -7.69
N ARG A 656 -17.66 -13.90 -7.63
CA ARG A 656 -18.40 -13.67 -6.39
C ARG A 656 -17.92 -14.57 -5.27
N SER A 657 -17.67 -13.98 -4.10
CA SER A 657 -17.33 -14.70 -2.89
C SER A 657 -18.19 -14.28 -1.71
N VAL A 658 -18.35 -15.19 -0.76
CA VAL A 658 -19.09 -14.98 0.49
C VAL A 658 -18.12 -15.19 1.65
N LEU A 659 -18.12 -14.26 2.59
CA LEU A 659 -17.31 -14.30 3.82
C LEU A 659 -18.24 -14.19 5.02
N PHE A 660 -17.98 -15.00 6.04
CA PHE A 660 -18.58 -14.91 7.36
C PHE A 660 -17.48 -14.69 8.39
N SER A 661 -17.57 -13.62 9.15
CA SER A 661 -16.62 -13.33 10.23
C SER A 661 -17.29 -13.24 11.58
N LEU A 662 -16.52 -13.56 12.62
CA LEU A 662 -16.89 -13.46 14.01
C LEU A 662 -15.71 -12.87 14.78
N ARG A 663 -15.97 -11.79 15.52
CA ARG A 663 -15.02 -11.15 16.43
C ARG A 663 -15.63 -11.14 17.83
N LYS A 664 -14.81 -11.34 18.85
CA LYS A 664 -15.22 -11.29 20.25
C LYS A 664 -14.17 -10.58 21.09
N GLY A 665 -14.58 -9.50 21.76
CA GLY A 665 -13.83 -8.83 22.81
C GLY A 665 -13.93 -9.55 24.18
N PHE A 666 -12.91 -9.34 25.06
CA PHE A 666 -12.89 -9.93 26.42
C PHE A 666 -11.96 -9.18 27.39
#